data_b5f83b51039c3df9071f84a7150418c1
#
_entry.id   b5f83b51039c3df9071f84a7150418c1
#
_cell.length_a   1.000
_cell.length_b   1.000
_cell.length_c   1.000
_cell.angle_alpha   90.00
_cell.angle_beta   90.00
_cell.angle_gamma   90.00
#
_symmetry.space_group_name_H-M   'P 1'
#
loop_
_entity.id
_entity.type
_entity.pdbx_description
1 polymer ?
#
loop_
_entity_poly.entity_id
_entity_poly.type
_entity_poly.pdbx_seq_one_letter_code
_entity_poly.pdbx_strand_id
1 'polypeptide(L)'
;MGKTLNNYKNSFIYHIPWDFLLNDFILVNKNMGFQVTLKVRNHDLDFFTEEEVNLKILQYNNAIKKLPDNFIVHYEVQRKKSRGYIETEINDNFIPTVLMEKERKDLFSKGEYFKCDYYITLTYLIAEDAENKINSLLANKKEDDSEEKMAEEAERELKIFRQKVASFIALLKYATTSIEVLQGDELMAYMYSTVNAEFPEKKKMPKSSLYPIDQYLSNSSFENGKDTKIQRLTKAKHLRTISINLFPDDIESRVLKKLESLDFELRMSARYIILSPNEAKKMLKNFFIFHQGKQKNFGQYITEAITKKPSFNIDELELAKTEEAKMALNEFKEGGINYGYYTFTIILADEDLKRLEDNALKIVTIFDEQDFTCSIDKYNIFPSYLGAIPGNVKANIRKYPINSMLLSCLFPTSSLYRGEEVNEFFRDKKNLTGVPLMMTKTDLNDIFYFNLHIKDAAHTLIAGPTRSGKSVLLGMITAELKKYSNAQVFFFDKGGSIRILTACMGGKFYDLGKGGDNDLAFQPLANIHIETERAFASNWIISLLQQENVTVTPDMKSTVWETLTTLANDPPNRRTMTNFAFTVMNKEIQQALEPYTNTGSYGKYFDNNEDNFSDSNWQVFEMGRIIEDPKATAPILSYLFHRIEVEKLTKDYLTAIVVDEAWFAMENESFRLKFNDWLRTLAKLNAFIIFATQSLDEIAKSEITPAIVDGCKTKILLPSPQAQNYWKELYSKFGLNSIEIEKVARGEMQKQYFYKSDLGSREFEMDLGKIELAYVGSASSTDQMKIQEICAETKDLKEINLKWLEYKLGKNSKEFRRCKEIIQGGN
;
A
#
# COMPACT_ATOMS: atom_id res chain seq x y z
N MET A 1 -2.54 54.83 17.55
CA MET A 1 -1.71 53.95 16.69
C MET A 1 -0.60 53.21 17.45
N GLY A 2 0.18 53.79 18.36
CA GLY A 2 1.29 53.07 19.00
C GLY A 2 0.92 51.89 19.90
N LYS A 3 -0.26 51.92 20.59
CA LYS A 3 -0.73 50.79 21.42
C LYS A 3 -1.26 49.62 20.60
N THR A 4 -1.86 49.89 19.44
CA THR A 4 -2.35 48.85 18.52
C THR A 4 -1.17 48.12 17.80
N LEU A 5 -0.12 48.82 17.42
CA LEU A 5 1.10 48.23 16.84
C LEU A 5 1.86 47.36 17.84
N ASN A 6 1.93 47.77 19.13
CA ASN A 6 2.55 46.93 20.18
C ASN A 6 1.71 45.67 20.48
N ASN A 7 0.38 45.76 20.45
CA ASN A 7 -0.49 44.59 20.60
C ASN A 7 -0.36 43.63 19.42
N TYR A 8 -0.16 44.13 18.20
CA TYR A 8 0.09 43.27 17.00
C TYR A 8 1.41 42.51 17.11
N LYS A 9 2.51 43.16 17.53
CA LYS A 9 3.83 42.54 17.72
C LYS A 9 3.84 41.42 18.77
N ASN A 10 2.92 41.45 19.73
CA ASN A 10 2.71 40.44 20.76
C ASN A 10 1.73 39.36 20.32
N SER A 11 1.08 39.48 19.17
CA SER A 11 0.15 38.50 18.63
C SER A 11 0.92 37.33 18.02
N PHE A 12 0.40 36.11 18.16
CA PHE A 12 0.93 34.91 17.53
C PHE A 12 1.05 35.07 16.00
N ILE A 13 0.10 35.74 15.38
CA ILE A 13 0.07 36.00 13.92
C ILE A 13 1.33 36.71 13.43
N TYR A 14 1.91 37.60 14.24
CA TYR A 14 3.14 38.32 13.86
C TYR A 14 4.33 37.38 13.61
N HIS A 15 4.36 36.26 14.31
CA HIS A 15 5.44 35.28 14.23
C HIS A 15 5.29 34.25 13.11
N ILE A 16 4.13 34.22 12.44
CA ILE A 16 3.89 33.34 11.29
C ILE A 16 4.59 33.98 10.08
N PRO A 17 5.42 33.19 9.35
CA PRO A 17 6.27 33.73 8.29
C PRO A 17 5.53 34.08 6.98
N TRP A 18 4.31 33.60 6.81
CA TRP A 18 3.56 33.64 5.56
C TRP A 18 2.85 34.96 5.33
N ASP A 19 2.77 35.38 4.06
CA ASP A 19 2.05 36.56 3.64
C ASP A 19 0.86 36.18 2.75
N PHE A 20 1.08 35.88 1.48
CA PHE A 20 0.01 35.57 0.52
C PHE A 20 0.38 34.40 -0.41
N LEU A 21 -0.61 33.87 -1.14
CA LEU A 21 -0.43 32.86 -2.19
C LEU A 21 -0.24 33.52 -3.55
N LEU A 22 0.88 33.22 -4.22
CA LEU A 22 1.11 33.67 -5.60
C LEU A 22 0.22 32.89 -6.58
N ASN A 23 0.02 31.58 -6.30
CA ASN A 23 -0.89 30.69 -7.00
C ASN A 23 -1.33 29.58 -6.01
N ASP A 24 -2.00 28.54 -6.50
CA ASP A 24 -2.56 27.48 -5.66
C ASP A 24 -1.53 26.67 -4.84
N PHE A 25 -0.21 26.82 -5.10
CA PHE A 25 0.84 26.01 -4.47
C PHE A 25 2.11 26.79 -4.10
N ILE A 26 2.34 28.02 -4.58
CA ILE A 26 3.50 28.84 -4.19
C ILE A 26 3.06 29.91 -3.20
N LEU A 27 3.68 29.88 -2.04
CA LEU A 27 3.48 30.84 -0.97
C LEU A 27 4.60 31.88 -0.98
N VAL A 28 4.25 33.13 -0.79
CA VAL A 28 5.19 34.23 -0.53
C VAL A 28 5.25 34.48 0.96
N ASN A 29 6.48 34.54 1.49
CA ASN A 29 6.73 34.85 2.89
C ASN A 29 6.88 36.34 3.12
N LYS A 30 6.70 36.80 4.38
CA LYS A 30 6.86 38.21 4.79
C LYS A 30 8.25 38.82 4.51
N ASN A 31 9.25 37.96 4.33
CA ASN A 31 10.61 38.34 3.89
C ASN A 31 10.82 38.22 2.38
N MET A 32 9.73 38.28 1.60
CA MET A 32 9.70 38.17 0.14
C MET A 32 10.17 36.81 -0.40
N GLY A 33 10.56 35.86 0.44
CA GLY A 33 10.96 34.51 0.01
C GLY A 33 9.81 33.68 -0.51
N PHE A 34 10.12 32.65 -1.30
CA PHE A 34 9.14 31.72 -1.85
C PHE A 34 9.14 30.40 -1.09
N GLN A 35 7.97 29.76 -1.03
CA GLN A 35 7.82 28.48 -0.37
C GLN A 35 6.93 27.53 -1.19
N VAL A 36 7.30 26.26 -1.25
CA VAL A 36 6.50 25.17 -1.81
C VAL A 36 6.51 23.97 -0.85
N THR A 37 5.39 23.30 -0.73
CA THR A 37 5.27 22.09 0.08
C THR A 37 4.99 20.89 -0.80
N LEU A 38 5.72 19.81 -0.57
CA LEU A 38 5.59 18.52 -1.24
C LEU A 38 4.99 17.52 -0.25
N LYS A 39 3.97 16.78 -0.66
CA LYS A 39 3.53 15.58 0.02
C LYS A 39 4.33 14.41 -0.52
N VAL A 40 4.95 13.65 0.36
CA VAL A 40 5.91 12.61 -0.01
C VAL A 40 5.43 11.28 0.55
N ARG A 41 5.57 10.22 -0.24
CA ARG A 41 5.42 8.83 0.21
C ARG A 41 6.75 8.13 -0.01
N ASN A 42 7.35 7.68 1.08
CA ASN A 42 8.63 6.97 1.04
C ASN A 42 8.41 5.48 0.78
N HIS A 43 9.49 4.74 0.55
CA HIS A 43 9.45 3.29 0.60
C HIS A 43 9.32 2.81 2.04
N ASP A 44 8.69 1.66 2.25
CA ASP A 44 8.71 1.00 3.55
C ASP A 44 10.03 0.24 3.70
N LEU A 45 10.98 0.85 4.40
CA LEU A 45 12.34 0.32 4.54
C LEU A 45 12.44 -0.91 5.45
N ASP A 46 11.36 -1.35 6.10
CA ASP A 46 11.37 -2.59 6.91
C ASP A 46 11.59 -3.84 6.08
N PHE A 47 11.25 -3.76 4.82
CA PHE A 47 11.35 -4.87 3.89
C PHE A 47 12.54 -4.74 2.95
N PHE A 48 13.45 -3.77 3.21
CA PHE A 48 14.65 -3.51 2.42
C PHE A 48 15.88 -4.09 3.10
N THR A 49 16.83 -4.59 2.32
CA THR A 49 18.15 -4.96 2.81
C THR A 49 18.95 -3.70 3.19
N GLU A 50 20.00 -3.85 3.98
CA GLU A 50 20.86 -2.72 4.36
C GLU A 50 21.46 -2.00 3.15
N GLU A 51 21.84 -2.74 2.11
CA GLU A 51 22.35 -2.16 0.86
C GLU A 51 21.31 -1.30 0.15
N GLU A 52 20.07 -1.80 0.07
CA GLU A 52 18.93 -1.05 -0.50
C GLU A 52 18.61 0.20 0.32
N VAL A 53 18.64 0.11 1.66
CA VAL A 53 18.45 1.26 2.56
C VAL A 53 19.54 2.32 2.34
N ASN A 54 20.81 1.91 2.31
CA ASN A 54 21.93 2.81 2.05
C ASN A 54 21.82 3.50 0.69
N LEU A 55 21.36 2.79 -0.34
CA LEU A 55 21.08 3.39 -1.64
C LEU A 55 20.02 4.51 -1.56
N LYS A 56 18.95 4.30 -0.80
CA LYS A 56 17.92 5.34 -0.60
C LYS A 56 18.46 6.56 0.13
N ILE A 57 19.26 6.37 1.15
CA ILE A 57 19.93 7.47 1.87
C ILE A 57 20.83 8.29 0.92
N LEU A 58 21.64 7.61 0.09
CA LEU A 58 22.46 8.27 -0.93
C LEU A 58 21.62 9.07 -1.94
N GLN A 59 20.46 8.56 -2.35
CA GLN A 59 19.55 9.26 -3.24
C GLN A 59 18.96 10.51 -2.58
N TYR A 60 18.60 10.47 -1.30
CA TYR A 60 18.19 11.66 -0.52
C TYR A 60 19.31 12.69 -0.44
N ASN A 61 20.53 12.27 -0.05
CA ASN A 61 21.69 13.15 -0.02
C ASN A 61 21.93 13.81 -1.39
N ASN A 62 21.81 13.06 -2.48
CA ASN A 62 21.97 13.59 -3.83
C ASN A 62 20.95 14.69 -4.19
N ALA A 63 19.72 14.61 -3.69
CA ALA A 63 18.73 15.65 -3.87
C ALA A 63 19.07 16.90 -3.02
N ILE A 64 19.41 16.70 -1.75
CA ILE A 64 19.69 17.79 -0.78
C ILE A 64 20.94 18.58 -1.16
N LYS A 65 22.03 17.90 -1.51
CA LYS A 65 23.32 18.58 -1.82
C LYS A 65 23.27 19.45 -3.08
N LYS A 66 22.24 19.33 -3.92
CA LYS A 66 22.06 20.19 -5.11
C LYS A 66 21.26 21.46 -4.83
N LEU A 67 20.72 21.61 -3.64
CA LEU A 67 20.09 22.85 -3.21
C LEU A 67 21.17 23.86 -2.81
N PRO A 68 21.08 25.14 -3.23
CA PRO A 68 22.00 26.19 -2.81
C PRO A 68 21.71 26.66 -1.38
N ASP A 69 22.64 27.46 -0.84
CA ASP A 69 22.67 27.95 0.53
C ASP A 69 21.52 28.89 0.95
N ASN A 70 20.79 29.41 0.00
CA ASN A 70 19.57 30.20 0.24
C ASN A 70 18.30 29.36 0.31
N PHE A 71 18.42 28.01 0.37
CA PHE A 71 17.31 27.11 0.61
C PHE A 71 17.30 26.60 2.05
N ILE A 72 16.08 26.43 2.57
CA ILE A 72 15.79 25.78 3.83
C ILE A 72 14.86 24.61 3.55
N VAL A 73 15.18 23.46 4.11
CA VAL A 73 14.36 22.26 4.00
C VAL A 73 13.70 22.00 5.35
N HIS A 74 12.39 21.97 5.37
CA HIS A 74 11.61 21.40 6.48
C HIS A 74 11.10 20.03 6.06
N TYR A 75 11.41 19.02 6.85
CA TYR A 75 10.81 17.71 6.73
C TYR A 75 9.86 17.50 7.91
N GLU A 76 8.63 17.15 7.63
CA GLU A 76 7.60 17.03 8.65
C GLU A 76 6.86 15.70 8.55
N VAL A 77 6.59 15.08 9.69
CA VAL A 77 5.68 13.96 9.82
C VAL A 77 4.52 14.38 10.72
N GLN A 78 3.32 14.18 10.23
CA GLN A 78 2.10 14.35 11.00
C GLN A 78 1.47 12.99 11.26
N ARG A 79 1.57 12.51 12.50
CA ARG A 79 0.82 11.35 12.95
C ARG A 79 -0.53 11.83 13.46
N LYS A 80 -1.59 11.39 12.80
CA LYS A 80 -2.96 11.83 13.07
C LYS A 80 -3.93 10.66 13.09
N LYS A 81 -5.07 10.82 13.73
CA LYS A 81 -6.13 9.82 13.69
C LYS A 81 -6.54 9.56 12.24
N SER A 82 -6.63 8.29 11.90
CA SER A 82 -7.14 7.87 10.59
C SER A 82 -8.64 8.15 10.52
N ARG A 83 -9.15 8.35 9.31
CA ARG A 83 -10.59 8.26 9.08
C ARG A 83 -11.05 6.87 9.48
N GLY A 84 -12.25 6.78 9.98
CA GLY A 84 -12.89 5.51 10.26
C GLY A 84 -13.05 4.65 8.98
N TYR A 85 -13.94 3.70 9.03
CA TYR A 85 -14.24 2.79 7.93
C TYR A 85 -14.70 3.53 6.68
N ILE A 86 -14.18 3.13 5.51
CA ILE A 86 -14.62 3.65 4.21
C ILE A 86 -15.84 2.83 3.77
N GLU A 87 -17.00 3.46 3.82
CA GLU A 87 -18.26 2.82 3.47
C GLU A 87 -18.50 2.82 1.97
N THR A 88 -19.20 1.78 1.50
CA THR A 88 -19.74 1.72 0.15
C THR A 88 -21.17 1.14 0.18
N GLU A 89 -21.97 1.50 -0.80
CA GLU A 89 -23.27 0.89 -1.01
C GLU A 89 -23.10 -0.52 -1.61
N ILE A 90 -23.70 -1.51 -0.98
CA ILE A 90 -23.65 -2.91 -1.40
C ILE A 90 -25.06 -3.34 -1.78
N ASN A 91 -25.17 -4.15 -2.81
CA ASN A 91 -26.46 -4.72 -3.18
C ASN A 91 -26.96 -5.68 -2.08
N ASP A 92 -28.11 -5.39 -1.52
CA ASP A 92 -28.74 -6.14 -0.42
C ASP A 92 -28.97 -7.63 -0.73
N ASN A 93 -28.94 -8.04 -1.98
CA ASN A 93 -29.04 -9.45 -2.38
C ASN A 93 -27.82 -10.28 -1.93
N PHE A 94 -26.65 -9.65 -1.67
CA PHE A 94 -25.45 -10.33 -1.21
C PHE A 94 -25.35 -10.29 0.32
N ILE A 95 -26.30 -10.97 0.98
CA ILE A 95 -26.46 -10.96 2.46
C ILE A 95 -25.14 -11.17 3.22
N PRO A 96 -24.30 -12.20 2.90
CA PRO A 96 -23.02 -12.37 3.59
C PRO A 96 -22.13 -11.14 3.50
N THR A 97 -21.93 -10.55 2.31
CA THR A 97 -21.11 -9.35 2.10
C THR A 97 -21.62 -8.17 2.94
N VAL A 98 -22.95 -7.93 2.93
CA VAL A 98 -23.56 -6.85 3.72
C VAL A 98 -23.30 -7.03 5.22
N LEU A 99 -23.46 -8.25 5.73
CA LEU A 99 -23.26 -8.54 7.15
C LEU A 99 -21.79 -8.44 7.58
N MET A 100 -20.91 -8.96 6.74
CA MET A 100 -19.45 -8.92 6.97
C MET A 100 -18.96 -7.47 6.97
N GLU A 101 -19.39 -6.66 6.02
CA GLU A 101 -19.06 -5.24 5.97
C GLU A 101 -19.56 -4.45 7.19
N LYS A 102 -20.78 -4.73 7.65
CA LYS A 102 -21.30 -4.10 8.88
C LYS A 102 -20.51 -4.52 10.12
N GLU A 103 -20.06 -5.78 10.20
CA GLU A 103 -19.18 -6.23 11.29
C GLU A 103 -17.83 -5.54 11.23
N ARG A 104 -17.24 -5.44 10.01
CA ARG A 104 -15.97 -4.76 9.77
C ARG A 104 -16.04 -3.26 10.09
N LYS A 105 -17.12 -2.59 9.64
CA LYS A 105 -17.38 -1.19 10.02
C LYS A 105 -17.38 -0.99 11.53
N ASP A 106 -18.04 -1.87 12.26
CA ASP A 106 -18.09 -1.80 13.73
C ASP A 106 -16.73 -2.01 14.38
N LEU A 107 -15.95 -2.95 13.85
CA LEU A 107 -14.60 -3.24 14.32
C LEU A 107 -13.71 -2.00 14.16
N PHE A 108 -13.66 -1.44 12.96
CA PHE A 108 -12.82 -0.29 12.64
C PHE A 108 -13.35 1.04 13.20
N SER A 109 -14.64 1.15 13.49
CA SER A 109 -15.21 2.35 14.13
C SER A 109 -14.95 2.44 15.63
N LYS A 110 -14.68 1.31 16.29
CA LYS A 110 -14.38 1.26 17.73
C LYS A 110 -12.89 1.40 18.02
N GLY A 111 -12.05 1.08 17.10
CA GLY A 111 -10.60 1.20 17.22
C GLY A 111 -10.14 2.66 17.00
N GLU A 112 -9.07 3.05 17.68
CA GLU A 112 -8.35 4.27 17.37
C GLU A 112 -7.17 3.88 16.48
N TYR A 113 -7.25 4.22 15.19
CA TYR A 113 -6.20 3.99 14.20
C TYR A 113 -5.53 5.31 13.86
N PHE A 114 -4.23 5.24 13.58
CA PHE A 114 -3.43 6.42 13.27
C PHE A 114 -2.77 6.27 11.91
N LYS A 115 -2.50 7.41 11.27
CA LYS A 115 -1.75 7.47 10.02
C LYS A 115 -0.68 8.53 10.09
N CYS A 116 0.43 8.30 9.38
CA CYS A 116 1.48 9.28 9.19
C CYS A 116 1.42 9.85 7.77
N ASP A 117 1.38 11.17 7.68
CA ASP A 117 1.58 11.91 6.43
C ASP A 117 2.93 12.62 6.48
N TYR A 118 3.64 12.64 5.34
CA TYR A 118 5.01 13.14 5.23
C TYR A 118 5.05 14.32 4.29
N TYR A 119 5.71 15.39 4.72
CA TYR A 119 5.80 16.63 3.95
C TYR A 119 7.24 17.12 3.89
N ILE A 120 7.64 17.65 2.73
CA ILE A 120 8.88 18.40 2.57
C ILE A 120 8.51 19.80 2.10
N THR A 121 8.87 20.80 2.89
CA THR A 121 8.70 22.19 2.52
C THR A 121 10.04 22.80 2.17
N LEU A 122 10.17 23.31 0.96
CA LEU A 122 11.32 24.07 0.48
C LEU A 122 11.00 25.55 0.60
N THR A 123 11.82 26.26 1.37
CA THR A 123 11.75 27.71 1.53
C THR A 123 12.99 28.33 0.89
N TYR A 124 12.78 29.27 -0.03
CA TYR A 124 13.82 30.02 -0.71
C TYR A 124 13.92 31.42 -0.12
N LEU A 125 15.11 31.79 0.29
CA LEU A 125 15.42 33.14 0.77
C LEU A 125 16.01 33.95 -0.39
N ILE A 126 15.43 35.10 -0.67
CA ILE A 126 16.00 36.02 -1.68
C ILE A 126 17.34 36.54 -1.15
N ALA A 127 18.34 36.58 -1.99
CA ALA A 127 19.66 37.10 -1.63
C ALA A 127 19.59 38.56 -1.12
N GLU A 128 20.40 38.88 -0.10
CA GLU A 128 20.37 40.18 0.58
C GLU A 128 20.51 41.36 -0.39
N ASP A 129 21.31 41.20 -1.46
CA ASP A 129 21.44 42.19 -2.53
C ASP A 129 20.17 42.37 -3.39
N ALA A 130 19.46 41.29 -3.66
CA ALA A 130 18.18 41.33 -4.37
C ALA A 130 17.06 41.86 -3.47
N GLU A 131 17.03 41.46 -2.17
CA GLU A 131 16.12 42.01 -1.17
C GLU A 131 16.30 43.52 -1.00
N ASN A 132 17.55 43.98 -0.91
CA ASN A 132 17.89 45.39 -0.82
C ASN A 132 17.48 46.19 -2.08
N LYS A 133 17.63 45.63 -3.28
CA LYS A 133 17.16 46.21 -4.52
C LYS A 133 15.64 46.34 -4.53
N ILE A 134 14.91 45.29 -4.20
CA ILE A 134 13.45 45.27 -4.13
C ILE A 134 12.97 46.29 -3.09
N ASN A 135 13.56 46.34 -1.92
CA ASN A 135 13.24 47.30 -0.85
C ASN A 135 13.56 48.75 -1.25
N SER A 136 14.66 49.01 -1.99
CA SER A 136 15.00 50.33 -2.49
C SER A 136 14.03 50.83 -3.58
N LEU A 137 13.55 49.91 -4.42
CA LEU A 137 12.54 50.19 -5.42
C LEU A 137 11.16 50.47 -4.77
N LEU A 138 10.81 49.75 -3.71
CA LEU A 138 9.60 50.00 -2.90
C LEU A 138 9.66 51.34 -2.15
N ALA A 139 10.82 51.77 -1.72
CA ALA A 139 11.01 53.06 -1.05
C ALA A 139 10.92 54.27 -2.01
N ASN A 140 11.30 54.08 -3.28
CA ASN A 140 11.31 55.13 -4.32
C ASN A 140 9.97 55.24 -5.09
N LYS A 141 8.86 55.44 -4.41
CA LYS A 141 7.47 55.48 -4.92
C LYS A 141 7.16 56.52 -6.01
N LYS A 142 8.13 57.14 -6.71
CA LYS A 142 7.89 58.29 -7.59
C LYS A 142 8.12 58.04 -9.09
N GLU A 143 8.46 56.83 -9.52
CA GLU A 143 8.71 56.55 -10.95
C GLU A 143 8.02 55.25 -11.36
N ASP A 144 7.23 55.31 -12.47
CA ASP A 144 6.58 54.13 -13.12
C ASP A 144 7.62 53.04 -13.48
N ASP A 145 8.84 53.46 -13.86
CA ASP A 145 9.99 52.56 -14.11
C ASP A 145 10.40 51.71 -12.93
N SER A 146 10.02 52.02 -11.70
CA SER A 146 10.43 51.29 -10.52
C SER A 146 9.57 50.02 -10.26
N GLU A 147 8.30 50.06 -10.64
CA GLU A 147 7.39 48.91 -10.49
C GLU A 147 7.73 47.80 -11.51
N GLU A 148 8.06 48.17 -12.73
CA GLU A 148 8.43 47.28 -13.83
C GLU A 148 9.75 46.54 -13.50
N LYS A 149 10.78 47.25 -13.04
CA LYS A 149 12.06 46.66 -12.61
C LYS A 149 11.93 45.76 -11.40
N MET A 150 11.04 46.10 -10.48
CA MET A 150 10.75 45.27 -9.28
C MET A 150 10.05 43.98 -9.69
N ALA A 151 9.10 44.02 -10.60
CA ALA A 151 8.42 42.89 -11.17
C ALA A 151 9.38 41.96 -11.92
N GLU A 152 10.29 42.50 -12.72
CA GLU A 152 11.32 41.75 -13.44
C GLU A 152 12.28 41.01 -12.50
N GLU A 153 12.77 41.66 -11.42
CA GLU A 153 13.65 40.99 -10.42
C GLU A 153 12.90 39.92 -9.66
N ALA A 154 11.63 40.14 -9.24
CA ALA A 154 10.81 39.13 -8.57
C ALA A 154 10.52 37.92 -9.47
N GLU A 155 10.25 38.18 -10.78
CA GLU A 155 10.04 37.10 -11.76
C GLU A 155 11.30 36.28 -12.01
N ARG A 156 12.46 36.92 -12.03
CA ARG A 156 13.76 36.24 -12.14
C ARG A 156 14.02 35.33 -10.97
N GLU A 157 13.83 35.81 -9.72
CA GLU A 157 13.99 35.01 -8.51
C GLU A 157 12.98 33.84 -8.45
N LEU A 158 11.74 34.08 -8.86
CA LEU A 158 10.72 33.04 -8.96
C LEU A 158 11.09 31.97 -10.00
N LYS A 159 11.70 32.37 -11.13
CA LYS A 159 12.18 31.41 -12.14
C LYS A 159 13.30 30.54 -11.61
N ILE A 160 14.27 31.12 -10.88
CA ILE A 160 15.34 30.36 -10.20
C ILE A 160 14.76 29.38 -9.21
N PHE A 161 13.85 29.83 -8.35
CA PHE A 161 13.13 28.98 -7.38
C PHE A 161 12.45 27.78 -8.04
N ARG A 162 11.62 28.02 -9.08
CA ARG A 162 10.92 26.96 -9.81
C ARG A 162 11.86 25.93 -10.42
N GLN A 163 12.98 26.37 -11.01
CA GLN A 163 13.98 25.47 -11.59
C GLN A 163 14.64 24.59 -10.54
N LYS A 164 15.01 25.16 -9.38
CA LYS A 164 15.63 24.40 -8.28
C LYS A 164 14.65 23.40 -7.66
N VAL A 165 13.40 23.80 -7.45
CA VAL A 165 12.34 22.90 -6.97
C VAL A 165 12.11 21.74 -7.94
N ALA A 166 12.01 22.02 -9.25
CA ALA A 166 11.84 20.98 -10.25
C ALA A 166 13.03 19.99 -10.27
N SER A 167 14.26 20.49 -10.15
CA SER A 167 15.46 19.67 -10.08
C SER A 167 15.47 18.80 -8.81
N PHE A 168 15.10 19.37 -7.67
CA PHE A 168 14.99 18.63 -6.40
C PHE A 168 13.95 17.50 -6.50
N ILE A 169 12.76 17.78 -7.01
CA ILE A 169 11.71 16.77 -7.22
C ILE A 169 12.19 15.66 -8.14
N ALA A 170 12.88 16.00 -9.25
CA ALA A 170 13.38 15.03 -10.22
C ALA A 170 14.39 14.05 -9.58
N LEU A 171 15.26 14.54 -8.69
CA LEU A 171 16.23 13.71 -7.98
C LEU A 171 15.56 12.88 -6.86
N LEU A 172 14.64 13.50 -6.13
CA LEU A 172 13.97 12.84 -4.98
C LEU A 172 13.05 11.69 -5.43
N LYS A 173 12.54 11.70 -6.68
CA LYS A 173 11.74 10.60 -7.25
C LYS A 173 12.42 9.24 -7.21
N TYR A 174 13.74 9.20 -7.20
CA TYR A 174 14.49 7.92 -7.08
C TYR A 174 14.48 7.37 -5.64
N ALA A 175 14.33 8.25 -4.65
CA ALA A 175 14.33 7.89 -3.24
C ALA A 175 12.94 7.54 -2.68
N THR A 176 11.87 7.99 -3.35
CA THR A 176 10.48 7.95 -2.85
C THR A 176 9.57 7.17 -3.78
N THR A 177 8.43 6.73 -3.26
CA THR A 177 7.38 6.05 -4.04
C THR A 177 6.51 7.05 -4.81
N SER A 178 6.14 8.16 -4.18
CA SER A 178 5.42 9.26 -4.83
C SER A 178 5.80 10.62 -4.25
N ILE A 179 5.69 11.65 -5.08
CA ILE A 179 5.86 13.04 -4.69
C ILE A 179 4.79 13.84 -5.40
N GLU A 180 4.04 14.60 -4.63
CA GLU A 180 2.99 15.48 -5.11
C GLU A 180 3.24 16.89 -4.59
N VAL A 181 3.09 17.90 -5.45
CA VAL A 181 3.10 19.30 -5.02
C VAL A 181 1.76 19.56 -4.34
N LEU A 182 1.80 19.89 -3.07
CA LEU A 182 0.61 20.17 -2.28
C LEU A 182 -0.02 21.48 -2.75
N GLN A 183 -1.31 21.48 -3.03
CA GLN A 183 -2.00 22.64 -3.60
C GLN A 183 -3.43 22.78 -3.06
N GLY A 184 -4.01 23.94 -3.24
CA GLY A 184 -5.41 24.19 -2.93
C GLY A 184 -5.78 23.95 -1.47
N ASP A 185 -6.93 23.32 -1.28
CA ASP A 185 -7.51 23.02 0.05
C ASP A 185 -6.63 22.11 0.92
N GLU A 186 -5.82 21.25 0.31
CA GLU A 186 -4.89 20.35 1.02
C GLU A 186 -3.67 21.11 1.55
N LEU A 187 -3.11 22.05 0.75
CA LEU A 187 -2.06 22.95 1.22
C LEU A 187 -2.54 23.78 2.40
N MET A 188 -3.75 24.32 2.31
CA MET A 188 -4.35 25.09 3.43
C MET A 188 -4.54 24.23 4.68
N ALA A 189 -4.96 22.98 4.55
CA ALA A 189 -5.11 22.05 5.66
C ALA A 189 -3.76 21.74 6.33
N TYR A 190 -2.71 21.49 5.55
CA TYR A 190 -1.37 21.30 6.07
C TYR A 190 -0.87 22.53 6.82
N MET A 191 -0.92 23.70 6.22
CA MET A 191 -0.48 24.95 6.86
C MET A 191 -1.27 25.24 8.13
N TYR A 192 -2.59 25.04 8.09
CA TYR A 192 -3.45 25.20 9.27
C TYR A 192 -3.01 24.29 10.43
N SER A 193 -2.67 23.04 10.13
CA SER A 193 -2.22 22.07 11.16
C SER A 193 -0.91 22.49 11.83
N THR A 194 -0.04 23.21 11.11
CA THR A 194 1.25 23.66 11.67
C THR A 194 1.13 24.79 12.68
N VAL A 195 0.02 25.52 12.67
CA VAL A 195 -0.22 26.68 13.56
C VAL A 195 -1.32 26.48 14.59
N ASN A 196 -2.21 25.47 14.42
CA ASN A 196 -3.36 25.29 15.31
C ASN A 196 -3.36 23.98 16.11
N ALA A 197 -2.37 23.11 15.95
CA ALA A 197 -2.30 21.77 16.57
C ALA A 197 -3.58 20.92 16.36
N GLU A 198 -4.16 21.01 15.17
CA GLU A 198 -5.31 20.24 14.68
C GLU A 198 -5.02 19.76 13.25
N PHE A 199 -5.50 18.58 12.88
CA PHE A 199 -5.20 17.95 11.60
C PHE A 199 -6.44 17.79 10.70
N PRO A 200 -6.99 18.87 10.12
CA PRO A 200 -8.09 18.77 9.18
C PRO A 200 -7.59 18.13 7.88
N GLU A 201 -8.45 17.40 7.19
CA GLU A 201 -8.08 16.82 5.90
C GLU A 201 -8.13 17.83 4.76
N LYS A 202 -9.08 18.74 4.80
CA LYS A 202 -9.23 19.84 3.85
C LYS A 202 -9.56 21.12 4.59
N LYS A 203 -9.03 22.23 4.12
CA LYS A 203 -9.35 23.58 4.56
C LYS A 203 -9.56 24.41 3.31
N LYS A 204 -10.73 25.03 3.15
CA LYS A 204 -11.02 25.84 1.95
C LYS A 204 -9.98 26.92 1.75
N MET A 205 -9.60 27.14 0.51
CA MET A 205 -8.75 28.27 0.15
C MET A 205 -9.49 29.61 0.37
N PRO A 206 -8.75 30.69 0.65
CA PRO A 206 -9.35 32.03 0.64
C PRO A 206 -9.83 32.38 -0.77
N LYS A 207 -10.89 33.17 -0.86
CA LYS A 207 -11.47 33.59 -2.16
C LYS A 207 -10.55 34.47 -2.99
N SER A 208 -9.59 35.14 -2.38
CA SER A 208 -8.59 35.97 -3.04
C SER A 208 -7.18 35.46 -2.72
N SER A 209 -6.34 35.35 -3.73
CA SER A 209 -4.92 34.96 -3.57
C SER A 209 -4.12 35.98 -2.75
N LEU A 210 -4.54 37.24 -2.75
CA LEU A 210 -3.90 38.32 -1.99
C LEU A 210 -4.38 38.42 -0.53
N TYR A 211 -5.20 37.47 -0.07
CA TYR A 211 -5.63 37.47 1.33
C TYR A 211 -4.45 37.08 2.25
N PRO A 212 -4.19 37.82 3.33
CA PRO A 212 -3.13 37.47 4.28
C PRO A 212 -3.33 36.09 4.88
N ILE A 213 -2.45 35.14 4.50
CA ILE A 213 -2.58 33.72 4.88
C ILE A 213 -2.36 33.51 6.38
N ASP A 214 -1.48 34.29 6.99
CA ASP A 214 -1.23 34.26 8.43
C ASP A 214 -2.51 34.57 9.22
N GLN A 215 -3.29 35.57 8.81
CA GLN A 215 -4.55 35.92 9.42
C GLN A 215 -5.67 34.90 9.14
N TYR A 216 -5.68 34.35 7.92
CA TYR A 216 -6.68 33.37 7.52
C TYR A 216 -6.54 32.03 8.28
N LEU A 217 -5.31 31.59 8.50
CA LEU A 217 -5.03 30.29 9.10
C LEU A 217 -4.90 30.36 10.64
N SER A 218 -4.45 31.46 11.22
CA SER A 218 -4.27 31.55 12.68
C SER A 218 -5.58 31.82 13.39
N ASN A 219 -6.23 30.77 13.83
CA ASN A 219 -7.48 30.83 14.60
C ASN A 219 -7.26 30.60 16.11
N SER A 220 -6.02 30.50 16.54
CA SER A 220 -5.64 30.16 17.91
C SER A 220 -4.80 31.27 18.53
N SER A 221 -4.94 31.45 19.84
CA SER A 221 -4.02 32.25 20.67
C SER A 221 -3.06 31.32 21.41
N PHE A 222 -1.88 31.82 21.68
CA PHE A 222 -0.84 31.09 22.38
C PHE A 222 -0.67 31.69 23.80
N GLU A 223 -0.92 30.90 24.84
CA GLU A 223 -0.68 31.27 26.23
C GLU A 223 0.64 30.65 26.66
N ASN A 224 1.66 31.50 26.81
CA ASN A 224 2.98 31.09 27.26
C ASN A 224 3.11 31.26 28.78
N GLY A 225 3.51 30.19 29.49
CA GLY A 225 3.63 30.21 30.96
C GLY A 225 4.20 28.89 31.48
N LYS A 226 3.99 28.62 32.76
CA LYS A 226 4.36 27.37 33.43
C LYS A 226 3.68 26.16 32.78
N ASP A 227 2.50 26.37 32.22
CA ASP A 227 1.72 25.39 31.47
C ASP A 227 1.26 26.04 30.17
N THR A 228 2.07 25.86 29.13
CA THR A 228 1.83 26.48 27.82
C THR A 228 0.65 25.84 27.14
N LYS A 229 -0.24 26.66 26.60
CA LYS A 229 -1.46 26.23 25.92
C LYS A 229 -1.63 26.93 24.58
N ILE A 230 -2.25 26.20 23.64
CA ILE A 230 -2.84 26.77 22.44
C ILE A 230 -4.36 26.77 22.60
N GLN A 231 -4.96 27.97 22.54
CA GLN A 231 -6.39 28.14 22.78
C GLN A 231 -7.10 28.55 21.50
N ARG A 232 -8.13 27.79 21.15
CA ARG A 232 -9.02 28.10 20.05
C ARG A 232 -10.46 28.20 20.53
N LEU A 233 -11.06 29.40 20.41
CA LEU A 233 -12.46 29.68 20.79
C LEU A 233 -12.82 29.08 22.15
N THR A 234 -13.40 27.91 22.20
CA THR A 234 -13.86 27.21 23.40
C THR A 234 -12.97 26.08 23.89
N LYS A 235 -11.94 25.67 23.09
CA LYS A 235 -11.08 24.55 23.43
C LYS A 235 -9.63 24.99 23.60
N ALA A 236 -9.02 24.58 24.70
CA ALA A 236 -7.61 24.79 24.98
C ALA A 236 -6.90 23.43 25.00
N LYS A 237 -5.78 23.31 24.31
CA LYS A 237 -4.88 22.16 24.39
C LYS A 237 -3.60 22.58 25.08
N HIS A 238 -3.13 21.75 26.01
CA HIS A 238 -1.80 21.86 26.58
C HIS A 238 -0.77 21.46 25.51
N LEU A 239 0.40 22.11 25.52
CA LEU A 239 1.48 21.85 24.57
C LEU A 239 2.73 21.37 25.29
N ARG A 240 3.41 20.41 24.69
CA ARG A 240 4.81 20.05 25.00
C ARG A 240 5.59 19.95 23.71
N THR A 241 6.84 20.41 23.76
CA THR A 241 7.81 20.18 22.71
C THR A 241 8.93 19.33 23.24
N ILE A 242 9.43 18.41 22.41
CA ILE A 242 10.57 17.55 22.73
C ILE A 242 11.65 17.87 21.73
N SER A 243 12.86 18.11 22.23
CA SER A 243 14.04 18.45 21.42
C SER A 243 15.18 17.48 21.72
N ILE A 244 15.96 17.15 20.69
CA ILE A 244 17.19 16.39 20.85
C ILE A 244 18.25 17.33 21.42
N ASN A 245 19.00 16.90 22.44
CA ASN A 245 20.12 17.64 23.01
C ASN A 245 21.48 17.04 22.59
N LEU A 246 21.56 15.70 22.54
CA LEU A 246 22.74 14.97 22.08
C LEU A 246 22.34 13.84 21.16
N PHE A 247 23.18 13.61 20.17
CA PHE A 247 23.08 12.51 19.22
C PHE A 247 23.98 11.36 19.67
N PRO A 248 23.65 10.10 19.41
CA PRO A 248 24.54 8.96 19.59
C PRO A 248 25.72 9.04 18.62
N ASP A 249 26.77 8.28 18.90
CA ASP A 249 27.96 8.20 18.04
C ASP A 249 27.63 7.54 16.71
N ASP A 250 26.74 6.49 16.72
CA ASP A 250 26.24 5.83 15.54
C ASP A 250 24.73 6.06 15.41
N ILE A 251 24.27 6.45 14.22
CA ILE A 251 22.87 6.72 13.94
C ILE A 251 22.37 5.72 12.90
N GLU A 252 21.46 4.86 13.33
CA GLU A 252 20.72 3.97 12.42
C GLU A 252 19.71 4.76 11.59
N SER A 253 19.60 4.42 10.31
CA SER A 253 18.68 5.08 9.36
C SER A 253 17.18 4.91 9.68
N ARG A 254 16.83 4.07 10.65
CA ARG A 254 15.44 3.75 11.04
C ARG A 254 15.05 4.30 12.41
N VAL A 255 15.87 5.17 12.99
CA VAL A 255 15.68 5.75 14.33
C VAL A 255 14.28 6.31 14.57
N LEU A 256 13.74 7.04 13.59
CA LEU A 256 12.46 7.73 13.77
C LEU A 256 11.23 6.83 13.53
N LYS A 257 11.42 5.59 13.08
CA LYS A 257 10.32 4.69 12.76
C LYS A 257 9.50 4.25 13.97
N LYS A 258 10.13 4.06 15.14
CA LYS A 258 9.41 3.72 16.36
C LYS A 258 8.32 4.74 16.73
N LEU A 259 8.43 5.98 16.24
CA LEU A 259 7.39 7.00 16.42
C LEU A 259 6.10 6.70 15.64
N GLU A 260 6.18 5.89 14.59
CA GLU A 260 5.03 5.50 13.77
C GLU A 260 4.12 4.47 14.46
N SER A 261 4.59 3.81 15.53
CA SER A 261 3.80 2.84 16.29
C SER A 261 3.02 3.45 17.47
N LEU A 262 3.18 4.76 17.74
CA LEU A 262 2.53 5.43 18.86
C LEU A 262 1.00 5.51 18.70
N ASP A 263 0.30 5.43 19.80
CA ASP A 263 -1.17 5.43 19.90
C ASP A 263 -1.79 6.81 20.14
N PHE A 264 -1.10 7.88 19.71
CA PHE A 264 -1.54 9.27 19.85
C PHE A 264 -1.05 10.16 18.72
N GLU A 265 -1.69 11.33 18.59
CA GLU A 265 -1.34 12.33 17.59
C GLU A 265 -0.07 13.07 17.96
N LEU A 266 0.80 13.28 16.97
CA LEU A 266 2.01 14.09 17.13
C LEU A 266 2.38 14.77 15.80
N ARG A 267 3.19 15.81 15.91
CA ARG A 267 3.84 16.48 14.80
C ARG A 267 5.34 16.49 15.03
N MET A 268 6.10 15.92 14.10
CA MET A 268 7.55 15.91 14.11
C MET A 268 8.05 16.84 13.01
N SER A 269 8.88 17.81 13.35
CA SER A 269 9.45 18.76 12.41
C SER A 269 10.98 18.72 12.48
N ALA A 270 11.63 18.50 11.35
CA ALA A 270 13.08 18.59 11.15
C ALA A 270 13.37 19.72 10.18
N ARG A 271 14.17 20.70 10.59
CA ARG A 271 14.54 21.86 9.77
C ARG A 271 16.03 21.82 9.48
N TYR A 272 16.40 22.04 8.25
CA TYR A 272 17.79 22.12 7.81
C TYR A 272 18.04 23.42 7.04
N ILE A 273 18.90 24.28 7.58
CA ILE A 273 19.31 25.55 6.98
C ILE A 273 20.68 25.31 6.33
N ILE A 274 20.73 25.35 5.02
CA ILE A 274 21.96 25.08 4.26
C ILE A 274 22.94 26.23 4.46
N LEU A 275 24.19 25.89 4.80
CA LEU A 275 25.26 26.86 4.96
C LEU A 275 25.93 27.18 3.62
N SER A 276 26.34 28.44 3.47
CA SER A 276 27.17 28.80 2.33
C SER A 276 28.52 28.04 2.37
N PRO A 277 29.14 27.77 1.22
CA PRO A 277 30.45 27.09 1.17
C PRO A 277 31.51 27.75 2.03
N ASN A 278 31.48 29.07 2.16
CA ASN A 278 32.45 29.82 2.98
C ASN A 278 32.17 29.64 4.47
N GLU A 279 30.90 29.68 4.90
CA GLU A 279 30.53 29.45 6.31
C GLU A 279 30.80 28.01 6.71
N ALA A 280 30.45 27.02 5.89
CA ALA A 280 30.75 25.61 6.14
C ALA A 280 32.26 25.37 6.29
N LYS A 281 33.06 25.91 5.38
CA LYS A 281 34.51 25.82 5.44
C LYS A 281 35.10 26.49 6.68
N LYS A 282 34.61 27.67 7.08
CA LYS A 282 35.01 28.38 8.30
C LYS A 282 34.66 27.58 9.54
N MET A 283 33.45 27.02 9.59
CA MET A 283 32.99 26.18 10.70
C MET A 283 33.86 24.93 10.85
N LEU A 284 34.09 24.18 9.78
CA LEU A 284 34.92 22.97 9.79
C LEU A 284 36.40 23.29 10.18
N LYS A 285 36.95 24.40 9.69
CA LYS A 285 38.31 24.85 10.10
C LYS A 285 38.36 25.20 11.58
N ASN A 286 37.35 25.90 12.09
CA ASN A 286 37.29 26.25 13.52
C ASN A 286 37.22 25.00 14.39
N PHE A 287 36.40 24.00 13.97
CA PHE A 287 36.32 22.72 14.66
C PHE A 287 37.64 21.96 14.66
N PHE A 288 38.29 21.89 13.50
CA PHE A 288 39.64 21.30 13.38
C PHE A 288 40.65 21.97 14.30
N ILE A 289 40.74 23.31 14.26
CA ILE A 289 41.69 24.08 15.11
C ILE A 289 41.42 23.88 16.60
N PHE A 290 40.12 23.84 16.97
CA PHE A 290 39.72 23.64 18.36
C PHE A 290 40.14 22.28 18.91
N HIS A 291 39.91 21.18 18.18
CA HIS A 291 40.33 19.86 18.60
C HIS A 291 41.86 19.66 18.48
N GLN A 292 42.47 20.20 17.44
CA GLN A 292 43.92 20.21 17.32
C GLN A 292 44.60 20.93 18.52
N GLY A 293 44.02 22.03 18.97
CA GLY A 293 44.52 22.77 20.14
C GLY A 293 44.33 22.03 21.46
N LYS A 294 43.37 21.14 21.57
CA LYS A 294 43.10 20.33 22.77
C LYS A 294 43.93 19.05 22.87
N GLN A 295 44.58 18.62 21.79
CA GLN A 295 45.44 17.41 21.79
C GLN A 295 46.58 17.47 22.80
N LYS A 296 46.99 18.69 23.16
CA LYS A 296 48.09 18.95 24.12
C LYS A 296 47.58 19.90 25.21
N ASN A 297 47.82 19.55 26.46
CA ASN A 297 47.55 20.43 27.58
C ASN A 297 48.50 21.64 27.56
N PHE A 298 48.02 22.80 28.07
CA PHE A 298 48.83 24.04 28.14
C PHE A 298 50.22 23.83 28.78
N GLY A 299 50.30 22.96 29.80
CA GLY A 299 51.57 22.54 30.42
C GLY A 299 52.52 21.80 29.47
N GLN A 300 52.01 21.01 28.55
CA GLN A 300 52.77 20.29 27.53
C GLN A 300 53.38 21.26 26.50
N TYR A 301 52.59 22.30 26.07
CA TYR A 301 53.13 23.35 25.21
C TYR A 301 54.29 24.12 25.86
N ILE A 302 54.17 24.44 27.15
CA ILE A 302 55.27 25.09 27.90
C ILE A 302 56.45 24.16 28.00
N THR A 303 56.24 22.88 28.31
CA THR A 303 57.35 21.90 28.46
C THR A 303 58.08 21.68 27.12
N GLU A 304 57.33 21.55 26.01
CA GLU A 304 57.90 21.45 24.66
C GLU A 304 58.74 22.72 24.27
N ALA A 305 58.20 23.90 24.60
CA ALA A 305 58.89 25.17 24.34
C ALA A 305 60.23 25.30 25.14
N ILE A 306 60.21 24.73 26.34
CA ILE A 306 61.40 24.75 27.21
C ILE A 306 62.37 23.63 26.84
N THR A 307 61.92 22.41 26.62
CA THR A 307 62.73 21.21 26.44
C THR A 307 63.12 20.92 24.99
N LYS A 308 62.50 21.59 24.04
CA LYS A 308 62.59 21.31 22.58
C LYS A 308 62.37 19.82 22.16
N LYS A 309 61.72 19.03 23.00
CA LYS A 309 61.41 17.63 22.74
C LYS A 309 59.90 17.46 22.66
N PRO A 310 59.35 16.71 21.67
CA PRO A 310 57.91 16.45 21.57
C PRO A 310 57.43 15.65 22.79
N SER A 311 56.28 16.03 23.35
CA SER A 311 55.63 15.32 24.43
C SER A 311 54.86 14.12 23.88
N PHE A 312 54.97 12.97 24.54
CA PHE A 312 54.38 11.71 24.06
C PHE A 312 52.95 11.47 24.56
N ASN A 313 52.39 12.30 25.42
CA ASN A 313 51.03 12.17 25.89
C ASN A 313 50.08 13.01 25.00
N ILE A 314 49.55 12.39 23.98
CA ILE A 314 48.47 12.92 23.11
C ILE A 314 47.16 12.32 23.59
N ASP A 315 46.12 13.15 23.71
CA ASP A 315 44.79 12.66 23.97
C ASP A 315 44.29 11.95 22.71
N GLU A 316 44.19 10.63 22.76
CA GLU A 316 43.77 9.78 21.62
C GLU A 316 42.39 10.15 21.10
N LEU A 317 41.46 10.55 21.99
CA LEU A 317 40.12 10.97 21.62
C LEU A 317 40.14 12.29 20.82
N GLU A 318 40.95 13.26 21.27
CA GLU A 318 41.08 14.54 20.56
C GLU A 318 41.86 14.40 19.24
N LEU A 319 42.76 13.41 19.16
CA LEU A 319 43.42 13.04 17.90
C LEU A 319 42.43 12.48 16.90
N ALA A 320 41.59 11.52 17.31
CA ALA A 320 40.56 10.94 16.46
C ALA A 320 39.59 12.02 15.93
N LYS A 321 39.10 12.91 16.79
CA LYS A 321 38.24 14.04 16.39
C LYS A 321 38.92 15.01 15.42
N THR A 322 40.23 15.19 15.52
CA THR A 322 40.98 16.00 14.59
C THR A 322 41.11 15.36 13.22
N GLU A 323 41.27 14.04 13.16
CA GLU A 323 41.32 13.28 11.92
C GLU A 323 39.95 13.28 11.24
N GLU A 324 38.87 13.08 12.01
CA GLU A 324 37.50 13.20 11.53
C GLU A 324 37.23 14.59 10.94
N ALA A 325 37.60 15.65 11.63
CA ALA A 325 37.44 17.01 11.11
C ALA A 325 38.19 17.24 9.80
N LYS A 326 39.37 16.63 9.65
CA LYS A 326 40.18 16.71 8.43
C LYS A 326 39.53 15.92 7.29
N MET A 327 39.03 14.73 7.57
CA MET A 327 38.29 13.92 6.60
C MET A 327 37.01 14.66 6.11
N ALA A 328 36.21 15.20 7.04
CA ALA A 328 35.03 15.99 6.76
C ALA A 328 35.34 17.21 5.87
N LEU A 329 36.45 17.89 6.11
CA LEU A 329 36.91 19.04 5.30
C LEU A 329 37.31 18.60 3.89
N ASN A 330 37.90 17.43 3.72
CA ASN A 330 38.25 16.90 2.40
C ASN A 330 37.02 16.46 1.62
N GLU A 331 36.13 15.71 2.24
CA GLU A 331 34.88 15.26 1.65
C GLU A 331 34.00 16.44 1.20
N PHE A 332 33.92 17.50 2.00
CA PHE A 332 33.26 18.74 1.64
C PHE A 332 33.90 19.41 0.41
N LYS A 333 35.23 19.43 0.30
CA LYS A 333 35.95 19.99 -0.87
C LYS A 333 35.69 19.18 -2.14
N GLU A 334 35.49 17.88 -2.04
CA GLU A 334 35.19 16.98 -3.14
C GLU A 334 33.72 17.12 -3.61
N GLY A 335 32.89 17.87 -2.88
CA GLY A 335 31.50 18.14 -3.24
C GLY A 335 30.56 16.96 -3.04
N GLY A 336 30.95 15.98 -2.21
CA GLY A 336 30.12 14.82 -1.85
C GLY A 336 28.97 15.16 -0.92
N ILE A 337 29.13 16.19 -0.07
CA ILE A 337 28.20 16.61 0.99
C ILE A 337 28.11 18.13 1.10
N ASN A 338 26.98 18.60 1.63
CA ASN A 338 26.78 19.97 2.12
C ASN A 338 26.72 19.96 3.63
N TYR A 339 26.95 21.13 4.24
CA TYR A 339 26.73 21.36 5.67
C TYR A 339 25.58 22.31 5.90
N GLY A 340 24.88 22.13 7.00
CA GLY A 340 23.82 23.02 7.44
C GLY A 340 23.51 22.92 8.92
N TYR A 341 22.66 23.81 9.40
CA TYR A 341 22.16 23.78 10.76
C TYR A 341 20.85 22.97 10.83
N TYR A 342 20.88 21.88 11.58
CA TYR A 342 19.76 21.00 11.85
C TYR A 342 19.05 21.40 13.14
N THR A 343 17.74 21.34 13.11
CA THR A 343 16.86 21.54 14.27
C THR A 343 15.79 20.47 14.24
N PHE A 344 15.56 19.79 15.34
CA PHE A 344 14.54 18.76 15.47
C PHE A 344 13.60 19.09 16.62
N THR A 345 12.29 18.94 16.39
CA THR A 345 11.25 19.21 17.38
C THR A 345 10.07 18.28 17.19
N ILE A 346 9.65 17.59 18.24
CA ILE A 346 8.36 16.89 18.27
C ILE A 346 7.39 17.76 19.09
N ILE A 347 6.17 17.92 18.57
CA ILE A 347 5.11 18.71 19.15
C ILE A 347 3.96 17.78 19.52
N LEU A 348 3.54 17.86 20.78
CA LEU A 348 2.38 17.18 21.32
C LEU A 348 1.37 18.20 21.80
N ALA A 349 0.09 17.92 21.57
CA ALA A 349 -1.02 18.73 22.03
C ALA A 349 -2.18 17.87 22.54
N ASP A 350 -2.62 18.07 23.76
CA ASP A 350 -3.73 17.31 24.37
C ASP A 350 -4.57 18.20 25.28
N GLU A 351 -5.86 17.89 25.40
CA GLU A 351 -6.76 18.56 26.36
C GLU A 351 -6.48 18.14 27.82
N ASP A 352 -5.92 16.90 27.99
CA ASP A 352 -5.52 16.35 29.29
C ASP A 352 -4.02 16.48 29.50
N LEU A 353 -3.62 17.28 30.49
CA LEU A 353 -2.21 17.55 30.84
C LEU A 353 -1.47 16.27 31.24
N LYS A 354 -2.12 15.38 32.04
CA LYS A 354 -1.48 14.17 32.51
C LYS A 354 -1.18 13.22 31.35
N ARG A 355 -2.15 12.99 30.47
CA ARG A 355 -1.98 12.17 29.27
C ARG A 355 -0.89 12.75 28.36
N LEU A 356 -0.85 14.08 28.22
CA LEU A 356 0.20 14.75 27.46
C LEU A 356 1.62 14.48 28.02
N GLU A 357 1.77 14.55 29.34
CA GLU A 357 3.06 14.31 30.01
C GLU A 357 3.46 12.82 29.90
N ASP A 358 2.51 11.90 30.11
CA ASP A 358 2.76 10.46 29.95
C ASP A 358 3.19 10.14 28.49
N ASN A 359 2.53 10.73 27.49
CA ASN A 359 2.88 10.56 26.09
C ASN A 359 4.25 11.18 25.74
N ALA A 360 4.57 12.34 26.32
CA ALA A 360 5.89 12.96 26.15
C ALA A 360 7.03 12.07 26.72
N LEU A 361 6.78 11.44 27.88
CA LEU A 361 7.74 10.50 28.47
C LEU A 361 7.92 9.25 27.60
N LYS A 362 6.85 8.69 27.01
CA LYS A 362 6.98 7.56 26.06
C LYS A 362 7.92 7.89 24.91
N ILE A 363 7.81 9.10 24.33
CA ILE A 363 8.72 9.54 23.27
C ILE A 363 10.17 9.64 23.75
N VAL A 364 10.41 10.25 24.90
CA VAL A 364 11.76 10.35 25.45
C VAL A 364 12.36 8.96 25.66
N THR A 365 11.60 8.02 26.21
CA THR A 365 12.05 6.63 26.38
C THR A 365 12.45 5.98 25.05
N ILE A 366 11.68 6.19 23.97
CA ILE A 366 12.01 5.66 22.64
C ILE A 366 13.36 6.20 22.13
N PHE A 367 13.65 7.47 22.38
CA PHE A 367 14.93 8.08 22.00
C PHE A 367 16.07 7.63 22.91
N ASP A 368 15.85 7.51 24.22
CA ASP A 368 16.84 7.04 25.18
C ASP A 368 17.26 5.58 24.89
N GLU A 369 16.33 4.72 24.46
CA GLU A 369 16.64 3.35 23.99
C GLU A 369 17.57 3.30 22.76
N GLN A 370 17.76 4.42 22.09
CA GLN A 370 18.60 4.57 20.90
C GLN A 370 19.78 5.53 21.16
N ASP A 371 20.14 5.69 22.41
CA ASP A 371 21.26 6.51 22.90
C ASP A 371 21.17 8.02 22.54
N PHE A 372 19.98 8.52 22.16
CA PHE A 372 19.74 9.95 22.04
C PHE A 372 19.43 10.54 23.41
N THR A 373 19.93 11.73 23.69
CA THR A 373 19.48 12.50 24.86
C THR A 373 18.44 13.54 24.42
N CYS A 374 17.22 13.41 24.93
CA CYS A 374 16.14 14.32 24.63
C CYS A 374 15.70 15.10 25.89
N SER A 375 15.07 16.25 25.69
CA SER A 375 14.43 17.01 26.75
C SER A 375 13.00 17.41 26.40
N ILE A 376 12.10 17.30 27.38
CA ILE A 376 10.77 17.89 27.30
C ILE A 376 10.90 19.37 27.69
N ASP A 377 10.59 20.26 26.75
CA ASP A 377 10.67 21.70 26.98
C ASP A 377 9.61 22.18 27.95
N LYS A 378 10.02 23.03 28.89
CA LYS A 378 9.12 23.68 29.85
C LYS A 378 9.02 25.19 29.60
N TYR A 379 10.13 25.84 29.30
CA TYR A 379 10.22 27.29 29.08
C TYR A 379 10.41 27.68 27.61
N ASN A 380 10.98 26.78 26.81
CA ASN A 380 11.30 27.03 25.40
C ASN A 380 10.23 26.47 24.44
N ILE A 381 9.02 26.17 24.93
CA ILE A 381 7.95 25.61 24.10
C ILE A 381 7.60 26.54 22.93
N PHE A 382 7.44 27.84 23.19
CA PHE A 382 7.07 28.81 22.18
C PHE A 382 8.12 28.96 21.07
N PRO A 383 9.42 29.22 21.34
CA PRO A 383 10.42 29.29 20.28
C PRO A 383 10.64 27.95 19.58
N SER A 384 10.51 26.80 20.25
CA SER A 384 10.56 25.49 19.62
C SER A 384 9.39 25.26 18.67
N TYR A 385 8.17 25.61 19.09
CA TYR A 385 6.97 25.56 18.27
C TYR A 385 7.08 26.45 17.02
N LEU A 386 7.52 27.70 17.19
CA LEU A 386 7.71 28.63 16.07
C LEU A 386 8.76 28.12 15.08
N GLY A 387 9.86 27.54 15.57
CA GLY A 387 10.93 26.97 14.73
C GLY A 387 10.48 25.78 13.90
N ALA A 388 9.40 25.13 14.29
CA ALA A 388 8.78 24.04 13.57
C ALA A 388 7.71 24.49 12.55
N ILE A 389 7.41 25.78 12.47
CA ILE A 389 6.52 26.33 11.42
C ILE A 389 7.33 26.47 10.13
N PRO A 390 6.92 25.85 9.01
CA PRO A 390 7.61 25.97 7.72
C PRO A 390 7.77 27.43 7.28
N GLY A 391 8.97 27.78 6.84
CA GLY A 391 9.31 29.17 6.48
C GLY A 391 9.90 29.98 7.63
N ASN A 392 9.80 29.55 8.88
CA ASN A 392 10.44 30.24 10.01
C ASN A 392 11.92 29.85 10.12
N VAL A 393 12.80 30.84 9.97
CA VAL A 393 14.27 30.67 9.94
C VAL A 393 14.95 31.12 11.24
N LYS A 394 14.30 31.98 12.03
CA LYS A 394 14.91 32.67 13.17
C LYS A 394 14.66 31.99 14.52
N ALA A 395 13.47 31.43 14.69
CA ALA A 395 13.08 30.80 15.95
C ALA A 395 13.83 29.46 16.18
N ASN A 396 13.88 29.05 17.42
CA ASN A 396 14.58 27.90 17.95
C ASN A 396 16.12 27.99 17.82
N ILE A 397 16.77 28.24 18.92
CA ILE A 397 18.22 28.41 19.02
C ILE A 397 19.02 27.10 18.99
N ARG A 398 18.36 25.94 19.14
CA ARG A 398 18.99 24.63 19.07
C ARG A 398 19.29 24.31 17.61
N LYS A 399 20.53 24.57 17.19
CA LYS A 399 21.02 24.40 15.83
C LYS A 399 22.27 23.54 15.87
N TYR A 400 22.18 22.33 15.34
CA TYR A 400 23.29 21.40 15.28
C TYR A 400 23.93 21.43 13.89
N PRO A 401 25.25 21.67 13.79
CA PRO A 401 25.93 21.61 12.49
C PRO A 401 26.07 20.14 12.07
N ILE A 402 25.39 19.76 11.02
CA ILE A 402 25.48 18.40 10.45
C ILE A 402 25.69 18.46 8.93
N ASN A 403 26.19 17.37 8.36
CA ASN A 403 26.30 17.23 6.91
C ASN A 403 25.01 16.65 6.30
N SER A 404 24.87 16.77 4.98
CA SER A 404 23.67 16.30 4.26
C SER A 404 23.51 14.78 4.23
N MET A 405 24.58 14.00 4.43
CA MET A 405 24.50 12.55 4.55
C MET A 405 23.87 12.16 5.89
N LEU A 406 24.37 12.70 7.00
CA LEU A 406 23.78 12.49 8.32
C LEU A 406 22.33 12.99 8.39
N LEU A 407 22.04 14.13 7.76
CA LEU A 407 20.68 14.61 7.61
C LEU A 407 19.77 13.57 6.94
N SER A 408 20.28 12.90 5.90
CA SER A 408 19.50 11.87 5.19
C SER A 408 19.21 10.63 6.05
N CYS A 409 20.02 10.35 7.09
CA CYS A 409 19.73 9.33 8.10
C CYS A 409 18.72 9.82 9.15
N LEU A 410 18.74 11.12 9.47
CA LEU A 410 17.87 11.75 10.48
C LEU A 410 16.52 12.22 9.92
N PHE A 411 16.33 12.23 8.60
CA PHE A 411 15.02 12.44 8.03
C PHE A 411 14.21 11.14 8.10
N PRO A 412 12.88 11.21 8.27
CA PRO A 412 12.01 10.04 8.21
C PRO A 412 11.89 9.55 6.77
N THR A 413 12.95 8.91 6.27
CA THR A 413 13.06 8.40 4.89
C THR A 413 12.30 7.11 4.65
N SER A 414 11.67 6.54 5.68
CA SER A 414 10.76 5.41 5.59
C SER A 414 9.32 5.86 5.80
N SER A 415 8.37 5.24 5.14
CA SER A 415 6.95 5.37 5.44
C SER A 415 6.26 4.03 5.34
N LEU A 416 5.34 3.78 6.24
CA LEU A 416 4.54 2.55 6.24
C LEU A 416 3.80 2.40 4.91
N TYR A 417 3.98 1.26 4.24
CA TYR A 417 3.14 0.92 3.10
C TYR A 417 1.77 0.45 3.61
N ARG A 418 0.74 1.26 3.38
CA ARG A 418 -0.63 1.00 3.84
C ARG A 418 -1.58 0.55 2.74
N GLY A 419 -1.05 0.19 1.56
CA GLY A 419 -1.90 -0.02 0.39
C GLY A 419 -2.48 1.30 -0.14
N GLU A 420 -3.39 1.19 -1.10
CA GLU A 420 -4.04 2.35 -1.71
C GLU A 420 -5.43 2.56 -1.11
N GLU A 421 -5.65 3.71 -0.46
CA GLU A 421 -6.94 4.12 0.14
C GLU A 421 -8.05 4.25 -0.90
N VAL A 422 -7.65 4.60 -2.14
CA VAL A 422 -8.56 4.69 -3.29
C VAL A 422 -7.99 3.84 -4.43
N ASN A 423 -8.77 2.91 -4.91
CA ASN A 423 -8.44 2.18 -6.14
C ASN A 423 -8.77 3.06 -7.35
N GLU A 424 -7.76 3.80 -7.83
CA GLU A 424 -7.91 4.74 -8.94
C GLU A 424 -8.33 4.06 -10.25
N PHE A 425 -7.87 2.82 -10.48
CA PHE A 425 -8.26 2.08 -11.66
C PHE A 425 -9.78 1.83 -11.71
N PHE A 426 -10.37 1.45 -10.59
CA PHE A 426 -11.82 1.25 -10.51
C PHE A 426 -12.56 2.56 -10.64
N ARG A 427 -12.13 3.61 -9.95
CA ARG A 427 -12.76 4.92 -9.99
C ARG A 427 -12.71 5.55 -11.39
N ASP A 428 -11.52 5.62 -11.98
CA ASP A 428 -11.28 6.46 -13.17
C ASP A 428 -11.46 5.71 -14.50
N LYS A 429 -11.28 4.39 -14.50
CA LYS A 429 -11.34 3.57 -15.74
C LYS A 429 -12.56 2.66 -15.83
N LYS A 430 -13.12 2.26 -14.69
CA LYS A 430 -14.23 1.31 -14.64
C LYS A 430 -15.55 1.92 -14.15
N ASN A 431 -15.53 3.17 -13.72
CA ASN A 431 -16.69 3.86 -13.15
C ASN A 431 -17.33 3.07 -11.99
N LEU A 432 -16.47 2.38 -11.21
CA LEU A 432 -16.84 1.67 -10.00
C LEU A 432 -16.51 2.51 -8.77
N THR A 433 -17.04 2.15 -7.61
CA THR A 433 -16.62 2.73 -6.36
C THR A 433 -15.13 2.45 -6.16
N GLY A 434 -14.32 3.48 -5.94
CA GLY A 434 -12.87 3.33 -5.74
C GLY A 434 -12.49 2.85 -4.34
N VAL A 435 -13.40 2.23 -3.58
CA VAL A 435 -13.11 1.71 -2.23
C VAL A 435 -12.12 0.54 -2.30
N PRO A 436 -11.25 0.36 -1.29
CA PRO A 436 -10.38 -0.80 -1.22
C PRO A 436 -11.18 -2.08 -1.07
N LEU A 437 -10.63 -3.20 -1.55
CA LEU A 437 -11.30 -4.50 -1.46
C LEU A 437 -11.59 -4.88 0.01
N MET A 438 -10.63 -4.67 0.89
CA MET A 438 -10.81 -4.85 2.34
C MET A 438 -10.01 -3.81 3.10
N MET A 439 -10.48 -3.42 4.27
CA MET A 439 -9.67 -2.74 5.27
C MET A 439 -9.20 -3.78 6.28
N THR A 440 -7.90 -3.88 6.48
CA THR A 440 -7.26 -4.83 7.38
C THR A 440 -6.35 -4.07 8.34
N LYS A 441 -5.77 -4.76 9.31
CA LYS A 441 -4.97 -4.15 10.36
C LYS A 441 -3.50 -4.49 10.17
N THR A 442 -2.62 -3.57 10.52
CA THR A 442 -1.18 -3.87 10.66
C THR A 442 -0.82 -4.10 12.13
N ASP A 443 0.38 -4.63 12.37
CA ASP A 443 0.97 -4.80 13.71
C ASP A 443 1.21 -3.47 14.44
N LEU A 444 1.24 -2.33 13.71
CA LEU A 444 1.48 -0.99 14.24
C LEU A 444 0.19 -0.18 14.52
N ASN A 445 -0.94 -0.85 14.68
CA ASN A 445 -2.24 -0.17 14.90
C ASN A 445 -2.63 0.81 13.78
N ASP A 446 -2.23 0.50 12.56
CA ASP A 446 -2.56 1.25 11.36
C ASP A 446 -3.49 0.43 10.46
N ILE A 447 -4.23 1.09 9.57
CA ILE A 447 -5.11 0.43 8.61
C ILE A 447 -4.29 0.08 7.36
N PHE A 448 -4.40 -1.18 6.91
CA PHE A 448 -3.92 -1.60 5.62
C PHE A 448 -5.10 -1.70 4.64
N TYR A 449 -5.07 -0.92 3.58
CA TYR A 449 -6.05 -0.91 2.50
C TYR A 449 -5.69 -2.00 1.49
N PHE A 450 -6.26 -3.15 1.69
CA PHE A 450 -5.97 -4.32 0.87
C PHE A 450 -6.62 -4.22 -0.51
N ASN A 451 -5.82 -4.31 -1.56
CA ASN A 451 -6.24 -4.33 -2.95
C ASN A 451 -5.48 -5.40 -3.72
N LEU A 452 -6.12 -6.01 -4.71
CA LEU A 452 -5.48 -6.95 -5.64
C LEU A 452 -4.95 -6.22 -6.88
N HIS A 453 -5.63 -5.18 -7.32
CA HIS A 453 -5.27 -4.42 -8.51
C HIS A 453 -4.11 -3.49 -8.27
N ILE A 454 -3.07 -3.65 -9.09
CA ILE A 454 -1.97 -2.70 -9.24
C ILE A 454 -2.15 -2.09 -10.63
N LYS A 455 -2.76 -0.90 -10.69
CA LYS A 455 -3.30 -0.30 -11.92
C LYS A 455 -4.33 -1.25 -12.56
N ASP A 456 -4.08 -1.76 -13.77
CA ASP A 456 -4.93 -2.69 -14.51
C ASP A 456 -4.61 -4.17 -14.25
N ALA A 457 -3.52 -4.48 -13.58
CA ALA A 457 -3.08 -5.85 -13.29
C ALA A 457 -3.57 -6.33 -11.93
N ALA A 458 -4.36 -7.41 -11.90
CA ALA A 458 -4.88 -7.99 -10.66
C ALA A 458 -4.57 -9.48 -10.49
N HIS A 459 -3.81 -10.08 -11.42
CA HIS A 459 -3.39 -11.46 -11.22
C HIS A 459 -2.60 -11.59 -9.92
N THR A 460 -3.00 -12.54 -9.10
CA THR A 460 -2.51 -12.69 -7.73
C THR A 460 -2.05 -14.11 -7.48
N LEU A 461 -0.90 -14.25 -6.81
CA LEU A 461 -0.40 -15.51 -6.30
C LEU A 461 -0.58 -15.56 -4.78
N ILE A 462 -1.25 -16.59 -4.28
CA ILE A 462 -1.40 -16.85 -2.84
C ILE A 462 -0.71 -18.17 -2.53
N ALA A 463 0.30 -18.15 -1.66
CA ALA A 463 1.01 -19.36 -1.28
C ALA A 463 1.12 -19.49 0.25
N GLY A 464 0.92 -20.72 0.73
CA GLY A 464 1.06 -21.01 2.14
C GLY A 464 0.71 -22.44 2.49
N PRO A 465 1.30 -22.98 3.57
CA PRO A 465 1.11 -24.37 3.98
C PRO A 465 -0.34 -24.67 4.36
N THR A 466 -0.66 -25.96 4.49
CA THR A 466 -1.97 -26.40 4.98
C THR A 466 -2.28 -25.79 6.35
N ARG A 467 -3.55 -25.43 6.59
CA ARG A 467 -4.04 -24.81 7.84
C ARG A 467 -3.43 -23.45 8.18
N SER A 468 -2.83 -22.74 7.22
CA SER A 468 -2.29 -21.40 7.42
C SER A 468 -3.34 -20.28 7.34
N GLY A 469 -4.57 -20.57 6.89
CA GLY A 469 -5.63 -19.59 6.70
C GLY A 469 -5.91 -19.24 5.23
N LYS A 470 -5.32 -19.96 4.27
CA LYS A 470 -5.45 -19.72 2.80
C LYS A 470 -6.92 -19.68 2.34
N SER A 471 -7.72 -20.71 2.66
CA SER A 471 -9.12 -20.79 2.20
C SER A 471 -10.00 -19.71 2.83
N VAL A 472 -9.70 -19.30 4.07
CA VAL A 472 -10.37 -18.18 4.74
C VAL A 472 -10.10 -16.87 4.00
N LEU A 473 -8.85 -16.62 3.63
CA LEU A 473 -8.46 -15.45 2.84
C LEU A 473 -9.14 -15.44 1.46
N LEU A 474 -9.16 -16.59 0.77
CA LEU A 474 -9.85 -16.73 -0.53
C LEU A 474 -11.34 -16.46 -0.41
N GLY A 475 -11.99 -17.01 0.64
CA GLY A 475 -13.40 -16.76 0.94
C GLY A 475 -13.69 -15.28 1.20
N MET A 476 -12.85 -14.61 1.98
CA MET A 476 -12.96 -13.17 2.23
C MET A 476 -12.79 -12.35 0.94
N ILE A 477 -11.74 -12.60 0.17
CA ILE A 477 -11.49 -11.90 -1.11
C ILE A 477 -12.70 -12.03 -2.03
N THR A 478 -13.23 -13.25 -2.19
CA THR A 478 -14.35 -13.49 -3.11
C THR A 478 -15.65 -12.86 -2.63
N ALA A 479 -15.94 -12.89 -1.32
CA ALA A 479 -17.10 -12.23 -0.75
C ALA A 479 -17.03 -10.71 -0.92
N GLU A 480 -15.87 -10.12 -0.64
CA GLU A 480 -15.64 -8.70 -0.72
C GLU A 480 -15.66 -8.15 -2.16
N LEU A 481 -15.36 -8.97 -3.18
CA LEU A 481 -15.52 -8.58 -4.58
C LEU A 481 -16.96 -8.21 -4.93
N LYS A 482 -17.95 -8.71 -4.20
CA LYS A 482 -19.37 -8.35 -4.41
C LYS A 482 -19.76 -6.93 -3.98
N LYS A 483 -18.84 -6.19 -3.39
CA LYS A 483 -18.97 -4.73 -3.19
C LYS A 483 -18.99 -3.97 -4.51
N TYR A 484 -18.32 -4.50 -5.52
CA TYR A 484 -18.27 -3.87 -6.83
C TYR A 484 -19.44 -4.33 -7.66
N SER A 485 -20.14 -3.38 -8.28
CA SER A 485 -21.21 -3.69 -9.19
C SER A 485 -20.71 -4.60 -10.31
N ASN A 486 -21.53 -5.55 -10.74
CA ASN A 486 -21.22 -6.48 -11.82
C ASN A 486 -20.00 -7.39 -11.58
N ALA A 487 -19.61 -7.65 -10.32
CA ALA A 487 -18.57 -8.63 -10.05
C ALA A 487 -19.10 -10.06 -10.20
N GLN A 488 -18.28 -10.92 -10.83
CA GLN A 488 -18.55 -12.35 -10.95
C GLN A 488 -17.36 -13.19 -10.50
N VAL A 489 -17.65 -14.39 -9.96
CA VAL A 489 -16.65 -15.27 -9.36
C VAL A 489 -16.82 -16.68 -9.92
N PHE A 490 -15.74 -17.22 -10.46
CA PHE A 490 -15.59 -18.62 -10.85
C PHE A 490 -14.49 -19.23 -9.97
N PHE A 491 -14.88 -20.17 -9.12
CA PHE A 491 -13.97 -20.73 -8.12
C PHE A 491 -13.79 -22.23 -8.35
N PHE A 492 -12.56 -22.65 -8.60
CA PHE A 492 -12.15 -24.05 -8.71
C PHE A 492 -11.62 -24.48 -7.34
N ASP A 493 -12.44 -25.18 -6.56
CA ASP A 493 -12.25 -25.53 -5.15
C ASP A 493 -11.78 -26.99 -4.99
N LYS A 494 -11.11 -27.26 -3.88
CA LYS A 494 -10.78 -28.61 -3.43
C LYS A 494 -11.15 -28.78 -1.97
N GLY A 495 -12.08 -29.68 -1.68
CA GLY A 495 -12.54 -29.99 -0.32
C GLY A 495 -13.78 -29.22 0.13
N GLY A 496 -14.44 -28.46 -0.75
CA GLY A 496 -15.69 -27.75 -0.44
C GLY A 496 -15.50 -26.56 0.50
N SER A 497 -14.34 -25.90 0.41
CA SER A 497 -13.91 -24.88 1.38
C SER A 497 -14.85 -23.67 1.43
N ILE A 498 -15.48 -23.30 0.32
CA ILE A 498 -16.41 -22.16 0.23
C ILE A 498 -17.87 -22.57 -0.06
N ARG A 499 -18.22 -23.84 0.17
CA ARG A 499 -19.60 -24.35 -0.03
C ARG A 499 -20.64 -23.54 0.75
N ILE A 500 -20.36 -23.25 2.01
CA ILE A 500 -21.26 -22.50 2.90
C ILE A 500 -21.48 -21.09 2.35
N LEU A 501 -20.39 -20.39 2.07
CA LEU A 501 -20.42 -19.04 1.53
C LEU A 501 -21.22 -19.02 0.21
N THR A 502 -20.97 -20.00 -0.67
CA THR A 502 -21.68 -20.12 -1.95
C THR A 502 -23.19 -20.29 -1.78
N ALA A 503 -23.63 -21.15 -0.89
CA ALA A 503 -25.05 -21.37 -0.59
C ALA A 503 -25.70 -20.10 -0.03
N CYS A 504 -25.02 -19.41 0.88
CA CYS A 504 -25.49 -18.17 1.50
C CYS A 504 -25.49 -16.98 0.55
N MET A 505 -24.62 -16.96 -0.47
CA MET A 505 -24.58 -15.97 -1.56
C MET A 505 -25.61 -16.23 -2.66
N GLY A 506 -26.31 -17.38 -2.63
CA GLY A 506 -27.20 -17.79 -3.70
C GLY A 506 -26.49 -18.23 -4.97
N GLY A 507 -25.21 -18.60 -4.85
CA GLY A 507 -24.38 -19.09 -5.94
C GLY A 507 -24.66 -20.55 -6.29
N LYS A 508 -24.09 -21.00 -7.41
CA LYS A 508 -24.18 -22.39 -7.86
C LYS A 508 -22.92 -23.15 -7.44
N PHE A 509 -23.11 -24.28 -6.78
CA PHE A 509 -22.04 -25.19 -6.34
C PHE A 509 -22.18 -26.52 -7.07
N TYR A 510 -21.13 -26.93 -7.81
CA TYR A 510 -21.06 -28.18 -8.54
C TYR A 510 -20.13 -29.15 -7.84
N ASP A 511 -20.63 -30.35 -7.52
CA ASP A 511 -19.86 -31.47 -6.94
C ASP A 511 -19.38 -32.39 -8.07
N LEU A 512 -18.28 -32.06 -8.75
CA LEU A 512 -17.82 -32.81 -9.90
C LEU A 512 -17.44 -34.26 -9.56
N GLY A 513 -18.04 -35.22 -10.25
CA GLY A 513 -17.77 -36.65 -10.05
C GLY A 513 -18.55 -37.32 -8.90
N LYS A 514 -19.43 -36.60 -8.21
CA LYS A 514 -20.25 -37.19 -7.14
C LYS A 514 -21.45 -37.95 -7.66
N GLY A 515 -21.96 -37.55 -8.81
CA GLY A 515 -23.28 -37.98 -9.33
C GLY A 515 -24.43 -37.26 -8.62
N GLY A 516 -25.54 -37.11 -9.31
CA GLY A 516 -26.76 -36.44 -8.83
C GLY A 516 -26.96 -35.04 -9.43
N ASP A 517 -27.99 -34.32 -8.95
CA ASP A 517 -28.49 -33.07 -9.55
C ASP A 517 -27.48 -31.91 -9.55
N ASN A 518 -26.41 -32.00 -8.75
CA ASN A 518 -25.34 -31.00 -8.64
C ASN A 518 -24.08 -31.40 -9.44
N ASP A 519 -24.08 -32.48 -10.18
CA ASP A 519 -22.99 -32.82 -11.09
C ASP A 519 -23.17 -32.06 -12.42
N LEU A 520 -22.05 -31.76 -13.10
CA LEU A 520 -22.11 -31.11 -14.39
C LEU A 520 -22.39 -32.12 -15.50
N ALA A 521 -23.32 -31.77 -16.34
CA ALA A 521 -23.66 -32.47 -17.56
C ALA A 521 -23.41 -31.50 -18.74
N PHE A 522 -22.47 -31.84 -19.60
CA PHE A 522 -22.07 -30.99 -20.72
C PHE A 522 -22.54 -31.56 -22.03
N GLN A 523 -22.79 -30.66 -22.97
CA GLN A 523 -23.00 -30.97 -24.37
C GLN A 523 -21.97 -30.22 -25.24
N PRO A 524 -20.71 -30.67 -25.31
CA PRO A 524 -19.60 -29.95 -25.97
C PRO A 524 -19.84 -29.70 -27.45
N LEU A 525 -20.72 -30.48 -28.10
CA LEU A 525 -21.04 -30.37 -29.49
C LEU A 525 -22.34 -29.57 -29.77
N ALA A 526 -23.00 -29.00 -28.77
CA ALA A 526 -24.29 -28.30 -28.94
C ALA A 526 -24.23 -27.19 -29.99
N ASN A 527 -23.21 -26.38 -29.98
CA ASN A 527 -23.08 -25.14 -30.74
C ASN A 527 -22.19 -25.28 -32.00
N ILE A 528 -21.86 -26.50 -32.46
CA ILE A 528 -20.96 -26.72 -33.62
C ILE A 528 -21.48 -26.17 -34.95
N HIS A 529 -22.74 -25.69 -35.04
CA HIS A 529 -23.25 -24.94 -36.18
C HIS A 529 -22.53 -23.58 -36.33
N ILE A 530 -21.98 -23.02 -35.24
CA ILE A 530 -21.14 -21.83 -35.24
C ILE A 530 -19.68 -22.28 -35.53
N GLU A 531 -19.04 -21.65 -36.51
CA GLU A 531 -17.72 -22.05 -36.98
C GLU A 531 -16.66 -22.01 -35.88
N THR A 532 -16.65 -21.00 -35.03
CA THR A 532 -15.70 -20.86 -33.87
C THR A 532 -15.91 -21.99 -32.86
N GLU A 533 -17.16 -22.34 -32.54
CA GLU A 533 -17.50 -23.44 -31.64
C GLU A 533 -17.11 -24.79 -32.24
N ARG A 534 -17.31 -24.97 -33.57
CA ARG A 534 -16.86 -26.15 -34.31
C ARG A 534 -15.33 -26.30 -34.29
N ALA A 535 -14.61 -25.19 -34.42
CA ALA A 535 -13.14 -25.21 -34.34
C ALA A 535 -12.67 -25.60 -32.93
N PHE A 536 -13.33 -25.09 -31.90
CA PHE A 536 -13.06 -25.51 -30.52
C PHE A 536 -13.34 -27.01 -30.33
N ALA A 537 -14.53 -27.48 -30.71
CA ALA A 537 -14.93 -28.90 -30.61
C ALA A 537 -13.98 -29.85 -31.36
N SER A 538 -13.49 -29.43 -32.53
CA SER A 538 -12.48 -30.20 -33.28
C SER A 538 -11.18 -30.35 -32.51
N ASN A 539 -10.65 -29.24 -31.96
CA ASN A 539 -9.42 -29.27 -31.16
C ASN A 539 -9.62 -30.04 -29.85
N TRP A 540 -10.79 -29.91 -29.22
CA TRP A 540 -11.12 -30.63 -27.99
C TRP A 540 -11.20 -32.15 -28.24
N ILE A 541 -11.86 -32.61 -29.33
CA ILE A 541 -11.86 -34.03 -29.72
C ILE A 541 -10.44 -34.51 -30.03
N ILE A 542 -9.64 -33.74 -30.75
CA ILE A 542 -8.23 -34.09 -31.04
C ILE A 542 -7.45 -34.28 -29.74
N SER A 543 -7.70 -33.44 -28.72
CA SER A 543 -7.06 -33.61 -27.40
C SER A 543 -7.51 -34.89 -26.69
N LEU A 544 -8.75 -35.32 -26.83
CA LEU A 544 -9.22 -36.61 -26.32
C LEU A 544 -8.53 -37.78 -26.99
N LEU A 545 -8.35 -37.76 -28.33
CA LEU A 545 -7.64 -38.78 -29.07
C LEU A 545 -6.18 -38.90 -28.61
N GLN A 546 -5.51 -37.79 -28.44
CA GLN A 546 -4.11 -37.74 -27.93
C GLN A 546 -4.03 -38.32 -26.52
N GLN A 547 -5.00 -38.02 -25.68
CA GLN A 547 -5.07 -38.52 -24.29
C GLN A 547 -5.28 -40.06 -24.26
N GLU A 548 -5.96 -40.63 -25.26
CA GLU A 548 -6.12 -42.06 -25.44
C GLU A 548 -4.94 -42.68 -26.22
N ASN A 549 -3.80 -41.95 -26.30
CA ASN A 549 -2.56 -42.38 -26.98
C ASN A 549 -2.71 -42.62 -28.50
N VAL A 550 -3.66 -42.00 -29.18
CA VAL A 550 -3.80 -42.04 -30.63
C VAL A 550 -2.85 -41.03 -31.26
N THR A 551 -2.02 -41.46 -32.18
CA THR A 551 -1.18 -40.56 -32.97
C THR A 551 -2.03 -39.90 -34.05
N VAL A 552 -2.42 -38.65 -33.82
CA VAL A 552 -3.34 -37.91 -34.70
C VAL A 552 -2.66 -37.50 -35.99
N THR A 553 -3.12 -38.05 -37.09
CA THR A 553 -2.65 -37.74 -38.45
C THR A 553 -3.45 -36.55 -39.04
N PRO A 554 -2.90 -35.89 -40.10
CA PRO A 554 -3.64 -34.87 -40.83
C PRO A 554 -4.98 -35.35 -41.38
N ASP A 555 -5.06 -36.61 -41.84
CA ASP A 555 -6.27 -37.24 -42.35
C ASP A 555 -7.34 -37.39 -41.24
N MET A 556 -6.94 -37.79 -40.04
CA MET A 556 -7.82 -37.83 -38.88
C MET A 556 -8.38 -36.48 -38.52
N LYS A 557 -7.58 -35.39 -38.57
CA LYS A 557 -8.06 -34.03 -38.35
C LYS A 557 -9.13 -33.62 -39.36
N SER A 558 -8.92 -33.95 -40.62
CA SER A 558 -9.90 -33.71 -41.68
C SER A 558 -11.20 -34.49 -41.44
N THR A 559 -11.08 -35.78 -41.07
CA THR A 559 -12.22 -36.66 -40.77
C THR A 559 -13.02 -36.11 -39.55
N VAL A 560 -12.37 -35.65 -38.51
CA VAL A 560 -13.02 -35.02 -37.36
C VAL A 560 -13.80 -33.77 -37.80
N TRP A 561 -13.17 -32.89 -38.58
CA TRP A 561 -13.80 -31.67 -39.09
C TRP A 561 -15.01 -31.94 -39.97
N GLU A 562 -14.92 -32.85 -40.91
CA GLU A 562 -15.99 -33.25 -41.81
C GLU A 562 -17.16 -33.87 -41.06
N THR A 563 -16.87 -34.72 -40.07
CA THR A 563 -17.90 -35.30 -39.19
C THR A 563 -18.62 -34.25 -38.38
N LEU A 564 -17.91 -33.30 -37.75
CA LEU A 564 -18.52 -32.19 -37.04
C LEU A 564 -19.35 -31.29 -37.96
N THR A 565 -18.89 -31.08 -39.21
CA THR A 565 -19.62 -30.28 -40.20
C THR A 565 -20.92 -30.97 -40.61
N THR A 566 -20.91 -32.30 -40.74
CA THR A 566 -22.11 -33.10 -41.02
C THR A 566 -23.08 -33.04 -39.86
N LEU A 567 -22.61 -33.23 -38.62
CA LEU A 567 -23.40 -33.23 -37.39
C LEU A 567 -23.97 -31.83 -37.07
N ALA A 568 -23.30 -30.77 -37.55
CA ALA A 568 -23.79 -29.40 -37.39
C ALA A 568 -25.14 -29.13 -38.03
N ASN A 569 -25.54 -29.94 -39.03
CA ASN A 569 -26.86 -29.85 -39.71
C ASN A 569 -27.96 -30.56 -38.91
N ASP A 570 -27.63 -31.40 -37.94
CA ASP A 570 -28.60 -32.08 -37.08
C ASP A 570 -29.16 -31.11 -35.99
N PRO A 571 -30.35 -31.40 -35.46
CA PRO A 571 -30.90 -30.63 -34.35
C PRO A 571 -29.98 -30.74 -33.11
N PRO A 572 -29.97 -29.70 -32.21
CA PRO A 572 -29.04 -29.64 -31.07
C PRO A 572 -29.03 -30.88 -30.17
N ASN A 573 -30.20 -31.47 -29.91
CA ASN A 573 -30.33 -32.69 -29.10
C ASN A 573 -29.67 -33.94 -29.69
N ARG A 574 -29.29 -33.91 -30.98
CA ARG A 574 -28.56 -35.00 -31.67
C ARG A 574 -27.05 -34.71 -31.77
N ARG A 575 -26.60 -33.55 -31.41
CA ARG A 575 -25.17 -33.19 -31.47
C ARG A 575 -24.44 -33.70 -30.23
N THR A 576 -24.35 -35.02 -30.07
CA THR A 576 -23.82 -35.72 -28.92
C THR A 576 -22.55 -36.50 -29.29
N MET A 577 -21.73 -36.86 -28.29
CA MET A 577 -20.49 -37.65 -28.51
C MET A 577 -20.83 -39.02 -29.08
N THR A 578 -21.90 -39.64 -28.61
CA THR A 578 -22.39 -40.92 -29.19
C THR A 578 -22.69 -40.78 -30.66
N ASN A 579 -23.46 -39.75 -31.07
CA ASN A 579 -23.75 -39.56 -32.48
C ASN A 579 -22.53 -39.21 -33.31
N PHE A 580 -21.59 -38.46 -32.77
CA PHE A 580 -20.30 -38.22 -33.41
C PHE A 580 -19.53 -39.55 -33.65
N ALA A 581 -19.42 -40.40 -32.62
CA ALA A 581 -18.71 -41.68 -32.70
C ALA A 581 -19.35 -42.64 -33.72
N PHE A 582 -20.72 -42.59 -33.86
CA PHE A 582 -21.43 -43.37 -34.90
C PHE A 582 -21.21 -42.83 -36.32
N THR A 583 -21.06 -41.52 -36.46
CA THR A 583 -20.99 -40.87 -37.79
C THR A 583 -19.57 -40.87 -38.32
N VAL A 584 -18.54 -40.88 -37.49
CA VAL A 584 -17.13 -40.82 -37.90
C VAL A 584 -16.73 -42.10 -38.59
N MET A 585 -16.19 -42.00 -39.82
CA MET A 585 -15.79 -43.16 -40.64
C MET A 585 -14.33 -43.59 -40.41
N ASN A 586 -13.93 -43.65 -39.12
CA ASN A 586 -12.60 -44.10 -38.74
C ASN A 586 -12.67 -44.91 -37.45
N LYS A 587 -12.32 -46.20 -37.53
CA LYS A 587 -12.41 -47.15 -36.41
C LYS A 587 -11.53 -46.78 -35.21
N GLU A 588 -10.36 -46.24 -35.45
CA GLU A 588 -9.43 -45.84 -34.39
C GLU A 588 -9.99 -44.67 -33.60
N ILE A 589 -10.58 -43.67 -34.29
CA ILE A 589 -11.29 -42.55 -33.64
C ILE A 589 -12.51 -43.06 -32.87
N GLN A 590 -13.31 -43.97 -33.41
CA GLN A 590 -14.45 -44.55 -32.72
C GLN A 590 -14.08 -45.22 -31.41
N GLN A 591 -13.07 -46.10 -31.47
CA GLN A 591 -12.59 -46.82 -30.29
C GLN A 591 -12.01 -45.88 -29.19
N ALA A 592 -11.24 -44.89 -29.62
CA ALA A 592 -10.68 -43.92 -28.67
C ALA A 592 -11.74 -43.03 -27.98
N LEU A 593 -12.86 -42.76 -28.67
CA LEU A 593 -13.93 -41.94 -28.12
C LEU A 593 -15.01 -42.73 -27.37
N GLU A 594 -14.98 -44.08 -27.42
CA GLU A 594 -15.96 -44.90 -26.70
C GLU A 594 -16.11 -44.56 -25.21
N PRO A 595 -15.04 -44.29 -24.43
CA PRO A 595 -15.14 -43.89 -23.04
C PRO A 595 -15.97 -42.62 -22.80
N TYR A 596 -16.10 -41.75 -23.80
CA TYR A 596 -16.78 -40.44 -23.72
C TYR A 596 -18.21 -40.44 -24.29
N THR A 597 -18.70 -41.61 -24.73
CA THR A 597 -20.07 -41.84 -25.23
C THR A 597 -20.99 -42.28 -24.07
N ASN A 598 -22.29 -42.39 -24.34
CA ASN A 598 -23.29 -42.75 -23.34
C ASN A 598 -23.08 -44.13 -22.69
N THR A 599 -22.31 -44.99 -23.31
CA THR A 599 -21.91 -46.33 -22.78
C THR A 599 -20.59 -46.30 -22.02
N GLY A 600 -19.84 -45.23 -22.15
CA GLY A 600 -18.50 -45.09 -21.54
C GLY A 600 -18.48 -44.47 -20.15
N SER A 601 -17.37 -44.60 -19.48
CA SER A 601 -17.17 -44.12 -18.08
C SER A 601 -17.31 -42.60 -17.92
N TYR A 602 -17.01 -41.85 -18.95
CA TYR A 602 -17.04 -40.37 -18.98
C TYR A 602 -18.24 -39.78 -19.72
N GLY A 603 -19.11 -40.64 -20.30
CA GLY A 603 -20.31 -40.19 -21.05
C GLY A 603 -21.26 -39.34 -20.21
N LYS A 604 -21.38 -39.63 -18.92
CA LYS A 604 -22.17 -38.83 -17.98
C LYS A 604 -21.77 -37.34 -17.94
N TYR A 605 -20.53 -37.02 -18.24
CA TYR A 605 -20.07 -35.63 -18.29
C TYR A 605 -20.28 -34.99 -19.67
N PHE A 606 -20.07 -35.73 -20.76
CA PHE A 606 -19.91 -35.12 -22.10
C PHE A 606 -20.95 -35.51 -23.14
N ASP A 607 -21.78 -36.50 -22.84
CA ASP A 607 -22.75 -37.04 -23.79
C ASP A 607 -24.17 -36.79 -23.33
N ASN A 608 -24.50 -35.53 -23.15
CA ASN A 608 -25.83 -35.09 -22.69
C ASN A 608 -26.60 -34.36 -23.80
N ASN A 609 -27.91 -34.26 -23.65
CA ASN A 609 -28.79 -33.57 -24.58
C ASN A 609 -28.93 -32.07 -24.33
N GLU A 610 -28.55 -31.64 -23.15
CA GLU A 610 -28.54 -30.24 -22.69
C GLU A 610 -27.33 -29.99 -21.82
N ASP A 611 -26.86 -28.76 -21.86
CA ASP A 611 -25.79 -28.29 -21.00
C ASP A 611 -26.35 -27.61 -19.75
N ASN A 612 -25.97 -28.04 -18.55
CA ASN A 612 -26.50 -27.49 -17.30
C ASN A 612 -25.57 -26.41 -16.67
N PHE A 613 -24.66 -25.83 -17.46
CA PHE A 613 -23.85 -24.71 -17.03
C PHE A 613 -24.73 -23.49 -16.72
N SER A 614 -24.63 -22.96 -15.50
CA SER A 614 -25.52 -21.92 -15.00
C SER A 614 -25.18 -20.52 -15.49
N ASP A 615 -26.16 -19.63 -15.56
CA ASP A 615 -25.96 -18.18 -15.76
C ASP A 615 -25.53 -17.40 -14.50
N SER A 616 -25.43 -18.09 -13.35
CA SER A 616 -25.07 -17.45 -12.09
C SER A 616 -23.71 -16.72 -12.17
N ASN A 617 -23.66 -15.54 -11.57
CA ASN A 617 -22.41 -14.76 -11.42
C ASN A 617 -21.55 -15.19 -10.22
N TRP A 618 -21.91 -16.31 -9.60
CA TRP A 618 -21.12 -16.97 -8.56
C TRP A 618 -21.20 -18.47 -8.75
N GLN A 619 -20.13 -19.06 -9.27
CA GLN A 619 -20.09 -20.48 -9.57
C GLN A 619 -18.85 -21.12 -8.94
N VAL A 620 -19.04 -22.25 -8.32
CA VAL A 620 -17.98 -23.01 -7.64
C VAL A 620 -17.95 -24.43 -8.17
N PHE A 621 -16.78 -24.89 -8.55
CA PHE A 621 -16.52 -26.22 -9.09
C PHE A 621 -15.66 -27.01 -8.11
N GLU A 622 -16.25 -27.98 -7.42
CA GLU A 622 -15.54 -28.85 -6.48
C GLU A 622 -14.79 -29.93 -7.29
N MET A 623 -13.49 -29.84 -7.26
CA MET A 623 -12.59 -30.66 -8.10
C MET A 623 -12.07 -31.91 -7.43
N GLY A 624 -12.25 -32.07 -6.09
CA GLY A 624 -11.53 -33.04 -5.27
C GLY A 624 -11.58 -34.48 -5.80
N ARG A 625 -12.70 -34.92 -6.37
CA ARG A 625 -12.86 -36.26 -6.92
C ARG A 625 -12.30 -36.42 -8.31
N ILE A 626 -12.45 -35.40 -9.16
CA ILE A 626 -12.03 -35.55 -10.57
C ILE A 626 -10.52 -35.31 -10.73
N ILE A 627 -9.85 -34.61 -9.81
CA ILE A 627 -8.40 -34.39 -9.85
C ILE A 627 -7.63 -35.73 -9.83
N GLU A 628 -8.19 -36.77 -9.20
CA GLU A 628 -7.58 -38.10 -9.11
C GLU A 628 -7.66 -38.87 -10.44
N ASP A 629 -8.51 -38.40 -11.40
CA ASP A 629 -8.65 -38.98 -12.74
C ASP A 629 -8.25 -37.96 -13.83
N PRO A 630 -6.98 -37.95 -14.26
CA PRO A 630 -6.51 -37.03 -15.29
C PRO A 630 -7.28 -37.08 -16.60
N LYS A 631 -7.84 -38.27 -16.93
CA LYS A 631 -8.62 -38.48 -18.15
C LYS A 631 -10.00 -37.78 -18.12
N ALA A 632 -10.56 -37.56 -16.96
CA ALA A 632 -11.78 -36.77 -16.77
C ALA A 632 -11.46 -35.29 -16.58
N THR A 633 -10.44 -34.99 -15.76
CA THR A 633 -10.11 -33.61 -15.34
C THR A 633 -9.78 -32.71 -16.53
N ALA A 634 -8.89 -33.14 -17.41
CA ALA A 634 -8.41 -32.31 -18.50
C ALA A 634 -9.56 -31.88 -19.49
N PRO A 635 -10.38 -32.80 -19.98
CA PRO A 635 -11.50 -32.44 -20.87
C PRO A 635 -12.56 -31.57 -20.19
N ILE A 636 -12.91 -31.85 -18.92
CA ILE A 636 -13.88 -31.07 -18.15
C ILE A 636 -13.40 -29.62 -18.02
N LEU A 637 -12.18 -29.41 -17.55
CA LEU A 637 -11.65 -28.06 -17.37
C LEU A 637 -11.46 -27.32 -18.69
N SER A 638 -10.99 -28.01 -19.75
CA SER A 638 -10.88 -27.40 -21.07
C SER A 638 -12.23 -26.86 -21.57
N TYR A 639 -13.28 -27.64 -21.37
CA TYR A 639 -14.62 -27.22 -21.74
C TYR A 639 -15.16 -26.09 -20.84
N LEU A 640 -15.01 -26.21 -19.53
CA LEU A 640 -15.40 -25.15 -18.58
C LEU A 640 -14.71 -23.82 -18.86
N PHE A 641 -13.41 -23.84 -19.12
CA PHE A 641 -12.67 -22.61 -19.44
C PHE A 641 -13.14 -21.99 -20.75
N HIS A 642 -13.43 -22.82 -21.75
CA HIS A 642 -14.00 -22.34 -23.01
C HIS A 642 -15.39 -21.67 -22.78
N ARG A 643 -16.26 -22.29 -21.99
CA ARG A 643 -17.58 -21.74 -21.67
C ARG A 643 -17.49 -20.44 -20.90
N ILE A 644 -16.62 -20.38 -19.89
CA ILE A 644 -16.37 -19.14 -19.13
C ILE A 644 -15.85 -18.06 -20.09
N GLU A 645 -14.90 -18.40 -20.98
CA GLU A 645 -14.30 -17.42 -21.89
C GLU A 645 -15.31 -16.85 -22.89
N VAL A 646 -16.10 -17.70 -23.50
CA VAL A 646 -17.04 -17.30 -24.56
C VAL A 646 -18.28 -16.62 -24.00
N GLU A 647 -18.82 -17.09 -22.87
CA GLU A 647 -20.11 -16.64 -22.37
C GLU A 647 -20.02 -15.60 -21.27
N LYS A 648 -18.95 -15.63 -20.46
CA LYS A 648 -18.87 -14.87 -19.21
C LYS A 648 -17.81 -13.77 -19.22
N LEU A 649 -16.74 -13.91 -20.02
CA LEU A 649 -15.67 -12.90 -20.06
C LEU A 649 -16.07 -11.75 -20.98
N THR A 650 -16.68 -10.73 -20.40
CA THR A 650 -17.01 -9.49 -21.08
C THR A 650 -16.41 -8.31 -20.32
N LYS A 651 -16.19 -7.18 -21.01
CA LYS A 651 -15.63 -5.97 -20.39
C LYS A 651 -16.55 -5.34 -19.33
N ASP A 652 -17.83 -5.72 -19.34
CA ASP A 652 -18.85 -5.15 -18.46
C ASP A 652 -18.84 -5.76 -17.05
N TYR A 653 -18.20 -6.91 -16.89
CA TYR A 653 -18.08 -7.60 -15.62
C TYR A 653 -16.67 -7.59 -15.09
N LEU A 654 -16.52 -7.36 -13.77
CA LEU A 654 -15.28 -7.62 -13.06
C LEU A 654 -15.21 -9.11 -12.72
N THR A 655 -14.37 -9.87 -13.41
CA THR A 655 -14.35 -11.33 -13.29
C THR A 655 -13.14 -11.83 -12.54
N ALA A 656 -13.38 -12.53 -11.43
CA ALA A 656 -12.36 -13.26 -10.68
C ALA A 656 -12.43 -14.77 -10.99
N ILE A 657 -11.34 -15.34 -11.47
CA ILE A 657 -11.15 -16.78 -11.63
C ILE A 657 -10.20 -17.23 -10.51
N VAL A 658 -10.71 -17.99 -9.56
CA VAL A 658 -9.94 -18.47 -8.41
C VAL A 658 -9.62 -19.94 -8.61
N VAL A 659 -8.35 -20.30 -8.52
CA VAL A 659 -7.88 -21.68 -8.64
C VAL A 659 -7.19 -22.05 -7.34
N ASP A 660 -7.92 -22.75 -6.46
CA ASP A 660 -7.34 -23.34 -5.25
C ASP A 660 -6.62 -24.64 -5.63
N GLU A 661 -5.41 -24.85 -5.11
CA GLU A 661 -4.51 -25.96 -5.50
C GLU A 661 -4.06 -25.87 -6.98
N ALA A 662 -3.50 -24.73 -7.38
CA ALA A 662 -3.11 -24.45 -8.77
C ALA A 662 -2.14 -25.47 -9.39
N TRP A 663 -1.46 -26.30 -8.60
CA TRP A 663 -0.51 -27.30 -9.05
C TRP A 663 -1.14 -28.31 -10.02
N PHE A 664 -2.38 -28.75 -9.81
CA PHE A 664 -3.04 -29.71 -10.71
C PHE A 664 -3.21 -29.15 -12.13
N ALA A 665 -3.42 -27.86 -12.23
CA ALA A 665 -3.53 -27.19 -13.51
C ALA A 665 -2.17 -27.06 -14.22
N MET A 666 -1.07 -27.09 -13.47
CA MET A 666 0.29 -26.99 -14.02
C MET A 666 0.83 -28.32 -14.57
N GLU A 667 0.31 -29.45 -14.14
CA GLU A 667 0.70 -30.78 -14.62
C GLU A 667 0.23 -31.06 -16.04
N ASN A 668 -0.88 -30.45 -16.45
CA ASN A 668 -1.44 -30.64 -17.80
C ASN A 668 -0.97 -29.58 -18.79
N GLU A 669 -0.42 -29.99 -19.93
CA GLU A 669 0.13 -29.09 -20.97
C GLU A 669 -0.92 -28.11 -21.53
N SER A 670 -2.12 -28.60 -21.83
CA SER A 670 -3.19 -27.76 -22.39
C SER A 670 -3.59 -26.64 -21.42
N PHE A 671 -3.58 -26.92 -20.11
CA PHE A 671 -3.84 -25.89 -19.08
C PHE A 671 -2.70 -24.92 -18.96
N ARG A 672 -1.46 -25.38 -18.94
CA ARG A 672 -0.30 -24.49 -18.90
C ARG A 672 -0.36 -23.47 -20.01
N LEU A 673 -0.65 -23.92 -21.23
CA LEU A 673 -0.78 -23.05 -22.40
C LEU A 673 -1.93 -22.05 -22.24
N LYS A 674 -3.10 -22.51 -21.75
CA LYS A 674 -4.27 -21.64 -21.53
C LYS A 674 -4.03 -20.61 -20.45
N PHE A 675 -3.46 -20.98 -19.32
CA PHE A 675 -3.12 -20.04 -18.26
C PHE A 675 -2.05 -19.03 -18.68
N ASN A 676 -1.07 -19.46 -19.45
CA ASN A 676 -0.07 -18.54 -20.01
C ASN A 676 -0.70 -17.50 -20.96
N ASP A 677 -1.69 -17.89 -21.75
CA ASP A 677 -2.47 -16.98 -22.57
C ASP A 677 -3.35 -16.05 -21.70
N TRP A 678 -4.03 -16.58 -20.70
CA TRP A 678 -4.89 -15.84 -19.81
C TRP A 678 -4.14 -14.78 -18.99
N LEU A 679 -2.95 -15.09 -18.49
CA LEU A 679 -2.10 -14.11 -17.79
C LEU A 679 -1.77 -12.87 -18.65
N ARG A 680 -1.85 -12.99 -19.98
CA ARG A 680 -1.57 -11.91 -20.93
C ARG A 680 -2.82 -11.20 -21.45
N THR A 681 -3.97 -11.88 -21.44
CA THR A 681 -5.16 -11.43 -22.16
C THR A 681 -6.32 -11.00 -21.26
N LEU A 682 -6.51 -11.64 -20.10
CA LEU A 682 -7.65 -11.43 -19.23
C LEU A 682 -7.84 -9.98 -18.75
N ALA A 683 -6.74 -9.27 -18.50
CA ALA A 683 -6.82 -7.86 -18.09
C ALA A 683 -7.59 -6.98 -19.08
N LYS A 684 -7.52 -7.31 -20.39
CA LYS A 684 -8.26 -6.62 -21.45
C LYS A 684 -9.78 -6.85 -21.37
N LEU A 685 -10.18 -7.96 -20.75
CA LEU A 685 -11.56 -8.38 -20.55
C LEU A 685 -12.09 -8.06 -19.13
N ASN A 686 -11.37 -7.22 -18.38
CA ASN A 686 -11.69 -6.92 -17.00
C ASN A 686 -11.74 -8.16 -16.08
N ALA A 687 -10.88 -9.14 -16.38
CA ALA A 687 -10.80 -10.41 -15.67
C ALA A 687 -9.40 -10.65 -15.12
N PHE A 688 -9.32 -11.43 -14.06
CA PHE A 688 -8.04 -11.77 -13.44
C PHE A 688 -8.08 -13.15 -12.77
N ILE A 689 -6.90 -13.72 -12.55
CA ILE A 689 -6.76 -15.02 -11.91
C ILE A 689 -6.13 -14.84 -10.52
N ILE A 690 -6.63 -15.59 -9.55
CA ILE A 690 -6.02 -15.83 -8.26
C ILE A 690 -5.53 -17.27 -8.23
N PHE A 691 -4.21 -17.45 -8.30
CA PHE A 691 -3.58 -18.76 -8.10
C PHE A 691 -3.32 -18.98 -6.62
N ALA A 692 -3.86 -20.04 -6.05
CA ALA A 692 -3.56 -20.43 -4.69
C ALA A 692 -2.88 -21.81 -4.68
N THR A 693 -1.85 -21.97 -3.84
CA THR A 693 -1.11 -23.22 -3.68
C THR A 693 -0.63 -23.43 -2.26
N GLN A 694 -0.43 -24.68 -1.88
CA GLN A 694 0.19 -25.04 -0.61
C GLN A 694 1.72 -25.00 -0.69
N SER A 695 2.29 -25.16 -1.88
CA SER A 695 3.74 -25.17 -2.11
C SER A 695 4.15 -24.37 -3.35
N LEU A 696 5.08 -23.44 -3.17
CA LEU A 696 5.70 -22.75 -4.28
C LEU A 696 6.57 -23.65 -5.15
N ASP A 697 7.06 -24.78 -4.61
CA ASP A 697 7.93 -25.73 -5.33
C ASP A 697 7.22 -26.38 -6.52
N GLU A 698 5.93 -26.65 -6.38
CA GLU A 698 5.11 -27.21 -7.46
C GLU A 698 4.96 -26.24 -8.62
N ILE A 699 4.74 -24.96 -8.30
CA ILE A 699 4.70 -23.90 -9.34
C ILE A 699 6.10 -23.72 -9.95
N ALA A 700 7.16 -23.70 -9.14
CA ALA A 700 8.52 -23.44 -9.60
C ALA A 700 9.08 -24.47 -10.55
N LYS A 701 8.53 -25.68 -10.56
CA LYS A 701 8.85 -26.77 -11.50
C LYS A 701 8.15 -26.62 -12.86
N SER A 702 7.14 -25.77 -12.94
CA SER A 702 6.37 -25.55 -14.16
C SER A 702 7.09 -24.62 -15.15
N GLU A 703 6.93 -24.89 -16.43
CA GLU A 703 7.46 -24.05 -17.52
C GLU A 703 6.87 -22.64 -17.55
N ILE A 704 5.67 -22.42 -16.97
CA ILE A 704 5.02 -21.10 -16.92
C ILE A 704 5.38 -20.28 -15.68
N THR A 705 6.30 -20.77 -14.83
CA THR A 705 6.75 -20.03 -13.63
C THR A 705 7.15 -18.58 -13.95
N PRO A 706 7.94 -18.28 -14.97
CA PRO A 706 8.27 -16.90 -15.31
C PRO A 706 7.03 -16.05 -15.60
N ALA A 707 6.05 -16.60 -16.31
CA ALA A 707 4.81 -15.88 -16.61
C ALA A 707 3.95 -15.61 -15.36
N ILE A 708 3.95 -16.54 -14.39
CA ILE A 708 3.26 -16.34 -13.12
C ILE A 708 3.98 -15.28 -12.27
N VAL A 709 5.31 -15.36 -12.17
CA VAL A 709 6.12 -14.40 -11.40
C VAL A 709 5.96 -12.99 -11.94
N ASP A 710 6.00 -12.84 -13.26
CA ASP A 710 5.88 -11.54 -13.95
C ASP A 710 4.42 -11.04 -14.02
N GLY A 711 3.47 -11.93 -14.24
CA GLY A 711 2.06 -11.62 -14.42
C GLY A 711 1.34 -11.34 -13.10
N CYS A 712 1.66 -12.08 -12.02
CA CYS A 712 1.07 -11.86 -10.71
C CYS A 712 1.78 -10.73 -9.98
N LYS A 713 1.29 -9.50 -10.20
CA LYS A 713 1.85 -8.30 -9.56
C LYS A 713 1.62 -8.26 -8.06
N THR A 714 0.58 -8.92 -7.59
CA THR A 714 0.28 -9.09 -6.17
C THR A 714 0.61 -10.52 -5.74
N LYS A 715 1.39 -10.64 -4.67
CA LYS A 715 1.74 -11.92 -4.03
C LYS A 715 1.35 -11.85 -2.56
N ILE A 716 0.64 -12.87 -2.08
CA ILE A 716 0.25 -12.98 -0.69
C ILE A 716 0.81 -14.29 -0.16
N LEU A 717 1.72 -14.17 0.78
CA LEU A 717 2.41 -15.31 1.36
C LEU A 717 1.97 -15.50 2.80
N LEU A 718 1.57 -16.71 3.11
CA LEU A 718 1.17 -17.06 4.45
C LEU A 718 2.39 -17.60 5.23
N PRO A 719 2.41 -17.44 6.55
CA PRO A 719 3.54 -17.83 7.37
C PRO A 719 4.00 -19.27 7.13
N SER A 720 5.29 -19.44 6.92
CA SER A 720 5.92 -20.73 6.67
C SER A 720 7.30 -20.80 7.33
N PRO A 721 7.47 -21.49 8.46
CA PRO A 721 8.77 -21.60 9.12
C PRO A 721 9.88 -22.20 8.24
N GLN A 722 9.50 -22.93 7.20
CA GLN A 722 10.45 -23.55 6.26
C GLN A 722 11.01 -22.56 5.24
N ALA A 723 10.41 -21.36 5.09
CA ALA A 723 10.79 -20.37 4.10
C ALA A 723 12.27 -19.93 4.23
N GLN A 724 12.75 -19.74 5.46
CA GLN A 724 14.10 -19.24 5.71
C GLN A 724 15.20 -20.31 5.51
N ASN A 725 14.90 -21.56 5.74
CA ASN A 725 15.90 -22.64 5.74
C ASN A 725 15.93 -23.39 4.40
N TYR A 726 14.92 -24.21 4.20
CA TYR A 726 14.89 -25.14 3.05
C TYR A 726 14.46 -24.47 1.73
N TRP A 727 13.56 -23.48 1.81
CA TRP A 727 12.94 -22.87 0.63
C TRP A 727 13.46 -21.46 0.29
N LYS A 728 14.55 -20.99 0.91
CA LYS A 728 15.06 -19.62 0.71
C LYS A 728 15.29 -19.28 -0.77
N GLU A 729 15.96 -20.14 -1.52
CA GLU A 729 16.20 -19.92 -2.95
C GLU A 729 14.91 -19.92 -3.76
N LEU A 730 13.94 -20.75 -3.34
CA LEU A 730 12.64 -20.81 -3.98
C LEU A 730 11.88 -19.47 -3.81
N TYR A 731 11.76 -18.96 -2.60
CA TYR A 731 11.11 -17.67 -2.35
C TYR A 731 11.81 -16.51 -3.09
N SER A 732 13.14 -16.57 -3.21
CA SER A 732 13.90 -15.59 -3.99
C SER A 732 13.56 -15.62 -5.49
N LYS A 733 13.28 -16.79 -6.09
CA LYS A 733 12.79 -16.90 -7.48
C LYS A 733 11.44 -16.20 -7.68
N PHE A 734 10.61 -16.11 -6.64
CA PHE A 734 9.35 -15.36 -6.66
C PHE A 734 9.52 -13.88 -6.31
N GLY A 735 10.77 -13.40 -6.25
CA GLY A 735 11.11 -11.98 -6.11
C GLY A 735 11.18 -11.47 -4.68
N LEU A 736 11.29 -12.37 -3.65
CA LEU A 736 11.48 -11.95 -2.27
C LEU A 736 12.97 -11.76 -1.96
N ASN A 737 13.30 -10.72 -1.20
CA ASN A 737 14.62 -10.54 -0.62
C ASN A 737 14.75 -11.29 0.73
N SER A 738 15.96 -11.25 1.32
CA SER A 738 16.25 -11.99 2.55
C SER A 738 15.40 -11.55 3.76
N ILE A 739 15.09 -10.27 3.86
CA ILE A 739 14.28 -9.69 4.94
C ILE A 739 12.82 -10.14 4.81
N GLU A 740 12.27 -10.06 3.59
CA GLU A 740 10.89 -10.49 3.32
C GLU A 740 10.71 -11.99 3.59
N ILE A 741 11.71 -12.81 3.23
CA ILE A 741 11.71 -14.25 3.52
C ILE A 741 11.71 -14.51 5.03
N GLU A 742 12.52 -13.75 5.78
CA GLU A 742 12.56 -13.84 7.24
C GLU A 742 11.20 -13.49 7.87
N LYS A 743 10.54 -12.46 7.37
CA LYS A 743 9.20 -12.07 7.80
C LYS A 743 8.17 -13.18 7.57
N VAL A 744 8.13 -13.75 6.37
CA VAL A 744 7.26 -14.90 6.06
C VAL A 744 7.56 -16.10 6.95
N ALA A 745 8.85 -16.34 7.31
CA ALA A 745 9.23 -17.45 8.16
C ALA A 745 8.80 -17.29 9.63
N ARG A 746 8.80 -16.05 10.14
CA ARG A 746 8.49 -15.74 11.54
C ARG A 746 7.03 -15.39 11.81
N GLY A 747 6.22 -15.19 10.76
CA GLY A 747 4.83 -14.80 10.89
C GLY A 747 3.99 -15.78 11.70
N GLU A 748 2.93 -15.29 12.35
CA GLU A 748 1.97 -16.08 13.13
C GLU A 748 0.92 -16.69 12.20
N MET A 749 0.86 -18.04 12.17
CA MET A 749 -0.10 -18.77 11.34
C MET A 749 -1.55 -18.43 11.70
N GLN A 750 -2.43 -18.37 10.68
CA GLN A 750 -3.87 -18.06 10.78
C GLN A 750 -4.19 -16.63 11.22
N LYS A 751 -3.18 -15.81 11.46
CA LYS A 751 -3.35 -14.44 11.91
C LYS A 751 -2.68 -13.43 10.95
N GLN A 752 -1.42 -13.64 10.63
CA GLN A 752 -0.62 -12.75 9.81
C GLN A 752 -0.53 -13.22 8.37
N TYR A 753 -0.49 -12.27 7.46
CA TYR A 753 -0.34 -12.47 6.03
C TYR A 753 0.70 -11.49 5.50
N PHE A 754 1.56 -11.94 4.61
CA PHE A 754 2.56 -11.11 3.98
C PHE A 754 2.09 -10.72 2.57
N TYR A 755 1.83 -9.44 2.37
CA TYR A 755 1.47 -8.85 1.09
C TYR A 755 2.71 -8.28 0.41
N LYS A 756 2.89 -8.56 -0.87
CA LYS A 756 3.93 -7.98 -1.73
C LYS A 756 3.35 -7.56 -3.06
N SER A 757 3.72 -6.35 -3.49
CA SER A 757 3.40 -5.81 -4.81
C SER A 757 4.53 -4.90 -5.32
N ASP A 758 4.40 -4.42 -6.56
CA ASP A 758 5.33 -3.44 -7.12
C ASP A 758 5.30 -2.08 -6.38
N LEU A 759 4.25 -1.81 -5.60
CA LEU A 759 4.10 -0.58 -4.83
C LEU A 759 4.67 -0.66 -3.42
N GLY A 760 4.84 -1.88 -2.89
CA GLY A 760 5.39 -2.10 -1.56
C GLY A 760 5.00 -3.45 -0.98
N SER A 761 5.60 -3.76 0.18
CA SER A 761 5.37 -4.98 0.96
C SER A 761 4.81 -4.63 2.33
N ARG A 762 3.95 -5.49 2.89
CA ARG A 762 3.40 -5.31 4.23
C ARG A 762 2.92 -6.61 4.87
N GLU A 763 3.14 -6.75 6.18
CA GLU A 763 2.48 -7.73 7.01
C GLU A 763 1.12 -7.16 7.48
N PHE A 764 0.05 -7.93 7.35
CA PHE A 764 -1.28 -7.52 7.77
C PHE A 764 -2.03 -8.65 8.48
N GLU A 765 -3.00 -8.27 9.29
CA GLU A 765 -3.93 -9.16 9.98
C GLU A 765 -5.34 -8.89 9.49
N MET A 766 -6.11 -9.95 9.22
CA MET A 766 -7.50 -9.76 8.81
C MET A 766 -8.40 -9.33 9.97
N ASP A 767 -8.07 -9.75 11.19
CA ASP A 767 -8.83 -9.44 12.42
C ASP A 767 -10.33 -9.76 12.28
N LEU A 768 -10.62 -11.03 11.97
CA LEU A 768 -11.96 -11.48 11.59
C LEU A 768 -12.93 -11.52 12.77
N GLY A 769 -14.14 -11.00 12.53
CA GLY A 769 -15.25 -11.10 13.45
C GLY A 769 -15.94 -12.47 13.42
N LYS A 770 -16.91 -12.67 14.32
CA LYS A 770 -17.66 -13.94 14.45
C LYS A 770 -18.56 -14.19 13.25
N ILE A 771 -19.14 -13.13 12.67
CA ILE A 771 -20.02 -13.24 11.49
C ILE A 771 -19.18 -13.61 10.27
N GLU A 772 -18.03 -12.96 10.06
CA GLU A 772 -17.10 -13.31 9.00
C GLU A 772 -16.66 -14.77 9.11
N LEU A 773 -16.22 -15.20 10.30
CA LEU A 773 -15.81 -16.58 10.55
C LEU A 773 -16.95 -17.60 10.40
N ALA A 774 -18.19 -17.22 10.65
CA ALA A 774 -19.34 -18.09 10.40
C ALA A 774 -19.48 -18.43 8.92
N TYR A 775 -19.14 -17.51 8.01
CA TYR A 775 -19.22 -17.72 6.56
C TYR A 775 -17.95 -18.33 5.97
N VAL A 776 -16.78 -17.80 6.28
CA VAL A 776 -15.52 -18.19 5.61
C VAL A 776 -14.63 -19.14 6.42
N GLY A 777 -14.84 -19.23 7.74
CA GLY A 777 -14.11 -20.14 8.63
C GLY A 777 -14.73 -21.52 8.80
N SER A 778 -15.87 -21.78 8.18
CA SER A 778 -16.68 -22.99 8.36
C SER A 778 -16.51 -23.91 7.15
N ALA A 779 -15.70 -24.97 7.29
CA ALA A 779 -15.43 -25.92 6.21
C ALA A 779 -15.49 -27.39 6.69
N SER A 780 -15.89 -27.63 7.95
CA SER A 780 -15.97 -29.01 8.48
C SER A 780 -17.04 -29.83 7.75
N SER A 781 -16.87 -31.14 7.72
CA SER A 781 -17.88 -32.05 7.13
C SER A 781 -19.26 -31.90 7.77
N THR A 782 -19.32 -31.63 9.05
CA THR A 782 -20.56 -31.32 9.76
C THR A 782 -21.21 -30.04 9.31
N ASP A 783 -20.44 -28.99 9.11
CA ASP A 783 -20.92 -27.71 8.57
C ASP A 783 -21.43 -27.84 7.14
N GLN A 784 -20.71 -28.60 6.29
CA GLN A 784 -21.12 -28.87 4.91
C GLN A 784 -22.42 -29.68 4.82
N MET A 785 -22.60 -30.69 5.69
CA MET A 785 -23.86 -31.42 5.78
C MET A 785 -24.98 -30.51 6.23
N LYS A 786 -24.74 -29.69 7.26
CA LYS A 786 -25.78 -28.80 7.80
C LYS A 786 -26.29 -27.78 6.78
N ILE A 787 -25.40 -27.16 6.01
CA ILE A 787 -25.85 -26.23 4.95
C ILE A 787 -26.63 -26.94 3.83
N GLN A 788 -26.24 -28.18 3.50
CA GLN A 788 -27.00 -28.99 2.53
C GLN A 788 -28.42 -29.31 3.01
N GLU A 789 -28.59 -29.68 4.30
CA GLU A 789 -29.91 -29.85 4.93
C GLU A 789 -30.73 -28.57 4.83
N ILE A 790 -30.16 -27.40 5.22
CA ILE A 790 -30.86 -26.11 5.14
C ILE A 790 -31.27 -25.78 3.71
N CYS A 791 -30.41 -26.02 2.71
CA CYS A 791 -30.74 -25.77 1.30
C CYS A 791 -31.77 -26.75 0.72
N ALA A 792 -31.91 -27.95 1.32
CA ALA A 792 -32.98 -28.90 0.96
C ALA A 792 -34.32 -28.47 1.54
N GLU A 793 -34.34 -27.84 2.72
CA GLU A 793 -35.56 -27.35 3.38
C GLU A 793 -36.11 -26.06 2.74
N THR A 794 -35.29 -25.17 2.28
CA THR A 794 -35.68 -23.87 1.75
C THR A 794 -34.78 -23.39 0.60
N LYS A 795 -35.37 -22.61 -0.32
CA LYS A 795 -34.65 -21.92 -1.40
C LYS A 795 -34.61 -20.42 -1.20
N ASP A 796 -35.22 -19.89 -0.14
CA ASP A 796 -35.16 -18.48 0.20
C ASP A 796 -33.81 -18.13 0.84
N LEU A 797 -33.07 -17.23 0.18
CA LEU A 797 -31.74 -16.81 0.63
C LEU A 797 -31.75 -16.18 2.03
N LYS A 798 -32.80 -15.43 2.36
CA LYS A 798 -32.90 -14.82 3.70
C LYS A 798 -33.04 -15.90 4.77
N GLU A 799 -33.86 -16.88 4.50
CA GLU A 799 -34.10 -18.02 5.41
C GLU A 799 -32.85 -18.90 5.53
N ILE A 800 -32.17 -19.20 4.41
CA ILE A 800 -30.89 -19.95 4.41
C ILE A 800 -29.86 -19.25 5.33
N ASN A 801 -29.65 -17.95 5.14
CA ASN A 801 -28.71 -17.19 5.95
C ASN A 801 -29.09 -17.15 7.43
N LEU A 802 -30.40 -16.96 7.75
CA LEU A 802 -30.86 -16.95 9.13
C LEU A 802 -30.65 -18.31 9.82
N LYS A 803 -31.04 -19.43 9.20
CA LYS A 803 -30.86 -20.77 9.74
C LYS A 803 -29.38 -21.11 9.92
N TRP A 804 -28.52 -20.71 8.96
CA TRP A 804 -27.08 -20.91 9.06
C TRP A 804 -26.46 -20.14 10.22
N LEU A 805 -26.78 -18.86 10.33
CA LEU A 805 -26.25 -17.99 11.41
C LEU A 805 -26.81 -18.40 12.79
N GLU A 806 -28.07 -18.85 12.86
CA GLU A 806 -28.62 -19.42 14.11
C GLU A 806 -27.84 -20.66 14.56
N TYR A 807 -27.49 -21.55 13.62
CA TYR A 807 -26.69 -22.74 13.90
C TYR A 807 -25.26 -22.38 14.39
N LYS A 808 -24.58 -21.44 13.71
CA LYS A 808 -23.17 -21.11 14.01
C LYS A 808 -22.99 -20.17 15.19
N LEU A 809 -23.83 -19.16 15.34
CA LEU A 809 -23.69 -18.12 16.35
C LEU A 809 -24.55 -18.39 17.60
N GLY A 810 -25.56 -19.21 17.47
CA GLY A 810 -26.53 -19.50 18.52
C GLY A 810 -27.67 -18.46 18.58
N LYS A 811 -28.92 -18.92 18.76
CA LYS A 811 -30.15 -18.13 18.73
C LYS A 811 -30.15 -16.92 19.67
N ASN A 812 -29.50 -17.02 20.84
CA ASN A 812 -29.50 -16.00 21.88
C ASN A 812 -28.29 -15.06 21.81
N SER A 813 -27.36 -15.24 20.88
CA SER A 813 -26.19 -14.37 20.76
C SER A 813 -26.57 -12.97 20.30
N LYS A 814 -25.75 -11.98 20.69
CA LYS A 814 -25.91 -10.58 20.28
C LYS A 814 -25.72 -10.45 18.77
N GLU A 815 -24.74 -11.16 18.24
CA GLU A 815 -24.38 -11.17 16.83
C GLU A 815 -25.53 -11.71 15.97
N PHE A 816 -26.15 -12.82 16.36
CA PHE A 816 -27.29 -13.40 15.63
C PHE A 816 -28.49 -12.45 15.64
N ARG A 817 -28.87 -11.86 16.78
CA ARG A 817 -29.99 -10.91 16.86
C ARG A 817 -29.80 -9.73 15.90
N ARG A 818 -28.60 -9.19 15.86
CA ARG A 818 -28.24 -8.11 14.95
C ARG A 818 -28.34 -8.54 13.48
N CYS A 819 -27.78 -9.71 13.13
CA CYS A 819 -27.91 -10.24 11.77
C CYS A 819 -29.37 -10.39 11.37
N LYS A 820 -30.20 -10.89 12.28
CA LYS A 820 -31.64 -11.05 12.05
C LYS A 820 -32.33 -9.71 11.76
N GLU A 821 -32.04 -8.68 12.53
CA GLU A 821 -32.58 -7.33 12.30
C GLU A 821 -32.19 -6.81 10.92
N ILE A 822 -30.93 -6.95 10.53
CA ILE A 822 -30.45 -6.49 9.21
C ILE A 822 -31.12 -7.26 8.07
N ILE A 823 -31.20 -8.61 8.14
CA ILE A 823 -31.78 -9.47 7.09
C ILE A 823 -33.27 -9.23 6.93
N GLN A 824 -33.96 -8.93 8.02
CA GLN A 824 -35.42 -8.69 8.01
C GLN A 824 -35.82 -7.24 7.65
N GLY A 825 -34.86 -6.36 7.36
CA GLY A 825 -35.11 -4.99 6.90
C GLY A 825 -35.33 -3.98 8.03
N GLY A 826 -34.81 -4.24 9.20
CA GLY A 826 -34.61 -3.19 10.22
C GLY A 826 -33.44 -2.30 9.78
N ASN A 827 -33.72 -1.02 9.50
CA ASN A 827 -32.72 0.01 9.22
C ASN A 827 -31.74 0.21 10.40
#